data_ab50820bf76a32d01458de00afa11d5b
#
_entry.id   ab50820bf76a32d01458de00afa11d5b
#
_cell.length_a   1.000
_cell.length_b   1.000
_cell.length_c   1.000
_cell.angle_alpha   90.00
_cell.angle_beta   90.00
_cell.angle_gamma   90.00
#
_symmetry.space_group_name_H-M   'P 1'
#
loop_
_entity.id
_entity.type
_entity.pdbx_description
1 polymer ?
#
loop_
_entity_poly.entity_id
_entity_poly.type
_entity_poly.pdbx_seq_one_letter_code
_entity_poly.pdbx_strand_id
1 'polypeptide(L)'
;MSWLLKAVSNRVIAMNNSRRSFLKSSAAAAAASAAGLAVTPATQVLAKAGKDHIDWDKAPCRFCGTGCSVLVGVKEGRVVATQADPDSPVNRGLNCIKGYFLSKIMYGADRLTTPLLRMKNGKYDKEGEFTPVNWDTAFQIMAEKFKKTLKEKGPTAVGMFGSGQWTVWEGYAASKFMKAGLRSNNLDPNARHCMASAVGGFMRTFGIDEPMGCYDDFEHADNFVLWGSNMAECHPVLWSRVAARVLAFDHVRVSVLSTYRHRSCELAHLPIIFEPQTDLAIGNFICHHIISTNRVNKEFVEKHTRFRMGVTDIGYGLADTNPIQMKAANPNDGGSEEIKFEDFASFVSEYTLEKVSKLSKVSKKSLLELAELYADPDTKVMSLWTMGVNQHTRGVWMNNILYNMHLLTGKISQPGNSPFSLTGQPSACGTAREVGTFSHRLPADMVVTNPEHRAKTEKIWKLPSGTIPAQPGYHAVLQDRMLNKGKINAYWLLCSNNVQTAPNLNEGTLPGYRNPENFIIVSDPYPTVSTSVADLILPTAMWVEKEGAYGNAERRTQFWYQQVDPPAEARSDLWQLMEFSKYFKIEEVWPEELISKQPEVRGKTLFDVLYQNGNVDRFPLDQTNPKKNNFESKQFGFYVQKGLFEEYATFGRGKAHDLAPFDDYHKVRGLRWPVVDGKETLRRFHEDSDPYVKEGSEFEFYGKPDGKAWLFALPYEPPPEQPDDEYDLWLCTGRVLEHWHSGSMTQRVPELYKAFPDAVIYMHPDDARERGLRRGEEAMIISRRGEVRSRVETRGRNTMHRGFTFMPFFDANELVNKLILDATDPLSKQTDYKKCPVRIEKVA
;
A
#
# COMPACT_ATOMS: atom_id res chain seq x y z
N MET A 1 45.82 -10.87 -34.76
CA MET A 1 45.77 -9.91 -33.66
C MET A 1 45.66 -8.43 -34.06
N SER A 2 46.11 -8.03 -35.28
CA SER A 2 45.98 -6.61 -35.71
C SER A 2 44.59 -6.20 -36.21
N TRP A 3 43.76 -7.13 -36.60
CA TRP A 3 42.41 -6.86 -37.16
C TRP A 3 41.36 -6.61 -36.07
N LEU A 4 41.47 -7.24 -34.91
CA LEU A 4 40.61 -7.08 -33.75
C LEU A 4 40.82 -5.72 -33.06
N LEU A 5 42.01 -5.17 -33.05
CA LEU A 5 42.31 -3.85 -32.46
C LEU A 5 41.75 -2.69 -33.29
N LYS A 6 41.65 -2.83 -34.62
CA LYS A 6 41.03 -1.83 -35.48
C LYS A 6 39.48 -1.78 -35.34
N ALA A 7 38.84 -2.92 -35.12
CA ALA A 7 37.38 -3.00 -34.93
C ALA A 7 36.93 -2.39 -33.59
N VAL A 8 37.71 -2.56 -32.52
CA VAL A 8 37.45 -1.99 -31.22
C VAL A 8 37.68 -0.47 -31.20
N SER A 9 38.73 0.01 -31.88
CA SER A 9 39.04 1.44 -32.02
C SER A 9 37.94 2.20 -32.74
N ASN A 10 37.39 1.64 -33.84
CA ASN A 10 36.32 2.29 -34.59
C ASN A 10 34.95 2.33 -33.85
N ARG A 11 34.66 1.34 -32.99
CA ARG A 11 33.47 1.35 -32.16
C ARG A 11 33.55 2.38 -31.03
N VAL A 12 34.73 2.54 -30.43
CA VAL A 12 34.95 3.53 -29.37
C VAL A 12 34.87 4.98 -29.93
N ILE A 13 35.36 5.20 -31.14
CA ILE A 13 35.29 6.51 -31.84
C ILE A 13 33.82 6.85 -32.21
N ALA A 14 33.03 5.89 -32.66
CA ALA A 14 31.61 6.05 -32.96
C ALA A 14 30.77 6.35 -31.73
N MET A 15 31.06 5.72 -30.58
CA MET A 15 30.38 6.01 -29.31
C MET A 15 30.73 7.40 -28.73
N ASN A 16 31.96 7.87 -28.92
CA ASN A 16 32.38 9.21 -28.49
C ASN A 16 31.79 10.32 -29.36
N ASN A 17 31.56 10.09 -30.64
CA ASN A 17 30.89 11.06 -31.52
C ASN A 17 29.41 11.19 -31.21
N SER A 18 28.72 10.11 -30.80
CA SER A 18 27.34 10.14 -30.35
C SER A 18 27.16 10.96 -29.06
N ARG A 19 28.06 10.78 -28.08
CA ARG A 19 28.04 11.56 -26.83
C ARG A 19 28.34 13.04 -27.04
N ARG A 20 29.30 13.37 -27.93
CA ARG A 20 29.62 14.75 -28.29
C ARG A 20 28.46 15.45 -29.06
N SER A 21 27.79 14.72 -29.94
CA SER A 21 26.59 15.22 -30.62
C SER A 21 25.45 15.48 -29.63
N PHE A 22 25.20 14.56 -28.70
CA PHE A 22 24.19 14.69 -27.64
C PHE A 22 24.49 15.90 -26.72
N LEU A 23 25.73 16.05 -26.28
CA LEU A 23 26.15 17.19 -25.44
C LEU A 23 26.07 18.53 -26.18
N LYS A 24 26.38 18.57 -27.48
CA LYS A 24 26.23 19.78 -28.31
C LYS A 24 24.76 20.15 -28.51
N SER A 25 23.86 19.18 -28.68
CA SER A 25 22.44 19.40 -28.80
C SER A 25 21.84 19.91 -27.46
N SER A 26 22.30 19.34 -26.34
CA SER A 26 21.87 19.78 -24.98
C SER A 26 22.37 21.19 -24.64
N ALA A 27 23.61 21.52 -25.05
CA ALA A 27 24.16 22.85 -24.86
C ALA A 27 23.49 23.91 -25.77
N ALA A 28 23.11 23.54 -27.00
CA ALA A 28 22.36 24.43 -27.90
C ALA A 28 20.93 24.68 -27.39
N ALA A 29 20.28 23.69 -26.79
CA ALA A 29 18.97 23.86 -26.16
C ALA A 29 19.04 24.75 -24.91
N ALA A 30 20.08 24.63 -24.09
CA ALA A 30 20.32 25.48 -22.93
C ALA A 30 20.65 26.94 -23.34
N ALA A 31 21.43 27.14 -24.41
CA ALA A 31 21.75 28.46 -24.96
C ALA A 31 20.54 29.16 -25.59
N ALA A 32 19.64 28.41 -26.23
CA ALA A 32 18.40 28.92 -26.79
C ALA A 32 17.42 29.38 -25.68
N SER A 33 17.39 28.68 -24.55
CA SER A 33 16.59 29.06 -23.37
C SER A 33 17.10 30.36 -22.71
N ALA A 34 18.43 30.56 -22.70
CA ALA A 34 19.06 31.75 -22.12
C ALA A 34 18.90 33.00 -23.04
N ALA A 35 18.61 32.81 -24.33
CA ALA A 35 18.43 33.90 -25.29
C ALA A 35 16.99 34.40 -25.42
N GLY A 36 16.05 33.96 -24.56
CA GLY A 36 14.66 34.43 -24.53
C GLY A 36 13.84 34.11 -25.77
N LEU A 37 14.32 33.18 -26.61
CA LEU A 37 13.53 32.66 -27.73
C LEU A 37 12.49 31.69 -27.15
N ALA A 38 11.21 32.05 -27.31
CA ALA A 38 10.10 31.18 -26.94
C ALA A 38 10.23 29.82 -27.65
N VAL A 39 10.72 28.81 -26.91
CA VAL A 39 10.65 27.43 -27.38
C VAL A 39 9.18 27.04 -27.28
N THR A 40 8.48 27.11 -28.42
CA THR A 40 7.15 26.50 -28.51
C THR A 40 7.27 25.03 -28.09
N PRO A 41 6.47 24.55 -27.12
CA PRO A 41 6.53 23.15 -26.68
C PRO A 41 6.42 22.23 -27.89
N ALA A 42 7.20 21.19 -27.97
CA ALA A 42 7.17 20.19 -29.04
C ALA A 42 5.74 19.65 -29.33
N THR A 43 4.84 19.79 -28.39
CA THR A 43 3.41 19.52 -28.49
C THR A 43 2.66 20.38 -29.50
N GLN A 44 3.11 21.60 -29.80
CA GLN A 44 2.45 22.46 -30.82
C GLN A 44 2.89 22.14 -32.28
N VAL A 45 4.03 21.50 -32.47
CA VAL A 45 4.50 21.10 -33.80
C VAL A 45 3.82 19.83 -34.29
N LEU A 46 3.37 18.95 -33.39
CA LEU A 46 2.67 17.70 -33.71
C LEU A 46 1.17 17.90 -34.00
N ALA A 47 0.60 19.04 -33.67
CA ALA A 47 -0.84 19.30 -33.81
C ALA A 47 -1.35 19.53 -35.25
N LYS A 48 -0.50 19.40 -36.29
CA LYS A 48 -0.87 19.66 -37.71
C LYS A 48 -0.81 18.47 -38.64
N ALA A 49 -0.47 17.28 -38.18
CA ALA A 49 -0.49 16.08 -39.03
C ALA A 49 -1.82 15.32 -38.83
N GLY A 50 -2.68 15.32 -39.82
CA GLY A 50 -3.90 14.49 -39.87
C GLY A 50 -3.58 13.03 -39.65
N LYS A 51 -4.50 12.11 -39.54
CA LYS A 51 -4.43 10.65 -39.31
C LYS A 51 -3.37 10.08 -38.30
N ASP A 52 -2.32 10.86 -37.94
CA ASP A 52 -1.27 10.50 -36.97
C ASP A 52 -1.40 11.21 -35.62
N HIS A 53 -2.55 11.78 -35.29
CA HIS A 53 -2.78 12.51 -34.06
C HIS A 53 -2.84 11.52 -32.88
N ILE A 54 -2.07 11.81 -31.83
CA ILE A 54 -2.13 11.13 -30.53
C ILE A 54 -2.83 12.08 -29.57
N ASP A 55 -3.93 11.62 -29.00
CA ASP A 55 -4.64 12.34 -27.93
C ASP A 55 -3.94 12.09 -26.59
N TRP A 56 -3.58 13.16 -25.90
CA TRP A 56 -2.89 13.09 -24.61
C TRP A 56 -3.78 13.55 -23.47
N ASP A 57 -3.88 12.72 -22.41
CA ASP A 57 -4.54 13.12 -21.18
C ASP A 57 -3.74 12.61 -19.96
N LYS A 58 -3.96 13.24 -18.79
CA LYS A 58 -3.27 12.87 -17.56
C LYS A 58 -3.90 11.64 -16.92
N ALA A 59 -3.05 10.85 -16.24
CA ALA A 59 -3.48 9.85 -15.28
C ALA A 59 -2.41 9.65 -14.20
N PRO A 60 -2.74 9.30 -12.95
CA PRO A 60 -1.74 8.84 -12.01
C PRO A 60 -1.22 7.46 -12.42
N CYS A 61 0.07 7.24 -12.21
CA CYS A 61 0.68 5.94 -12.41
C CYS A 61 0.05 4.91 -11.46
N ARG A 62 -0.29 3.73 -11.97
CA ARG A 62 -0.99 2.72 -11.17
C ARG A 62 -0.09 1.86 -10.29
N PHE A 63 1.22 2.10 -10.22
CA PHE A 63 2.13 1.23 -9.49
C PHE A 63 2.26 1.60 -8.02
N CYS A 64 3.06 2.58 -7.65
CA CYS A 64 3.34 2.81 -6.24
C CYS A 64 2.66 4.06 -5.68
N GLY A 65 2.62 4.14 -4.35
CA GLY A 65 2.02 5.23 -3.59
C GLY A 65 2.71 6.60 -3.74
N THR A 66 3.79 6.69 -4.51
CA THR A 66 4.36 7.98 -4.92
C THR A 66 3.30 8.84 -5.63
N GLY A 67 2.45 8.22 -6.48
CA GLY A 67 1.42 8.97 -7.19
C GLY A 67 1.96 9.85 -8.30
N CYS A 68 2.96 9.37 -9.06
CA CYS A 68 3.45 10.08 -10.24
C CYS A 68 2.31 10.33 -11.23
N SER A 69 2.18 11.55 -11.77
CA SER A 69 1.32 11.82 -12.91
C SER A 69 2.04 11.44 -14.21
N VAL A 70 1.32 10.81 -15.10
CA VAL A 70 1.78 10.50 -16.46
C VAL A 70 0.82 11.07 -17.48
N LEU A 71 1.34 11.46 -18.61
CA LEU A 71 0.56 11.73 -19.80
C LEU A 71 0.42 10.44 -20.57
N VAL A 72 -0.81 10.08 -20.89
CA VAL A 72 -1.17 8.86 -21.61
C VAL A 72 -1.57 9.25 -23.02
N GLY A 73 -0.86 8.72 -23.99
CA GLY A 73 -1.10 8.95 -25.41
C GLY A 73 -1.99 7.85 -26.00
N VAL A 74 -3.15 8.24 -26.52
CA VAL A 74 -4.12 7.35 -27.16
C VAL A 74 -4.15 7.63 -28.65
N LYS A 75 -4.09 6.57 -29.44
CA LYS A 75 -4.30 6.60 -30.89
C LYS A 75 -5.26 5.47 -31.29
N GLU A 76 -6.31 5.81 -32.03
CA GLU A 76 -7.31 4.84 -32.50
C GLU A 76 -7.89 3.93 -31.38
N GLY A 77 -8.21 4.54 -30.23
CA GLY A 77 -8.76 3.82 -29.07
C GLY A 77 -7.76 2.93 -28.31
N ARG A 78 -6.46 3.04 -28.61
CA ARG A 78 -5.41 2.23 -27.98
C ARG A 78 -4.37 3.13 -27.31
N VAL A 79 -3.95 2.78 -26.11
CA VAL A 79 -2.81 3.43 -25.44
C VAL A 79 -1.53 3.04 -26.17
N VAL A 80 -0.88 4.01 -26.81
CA VAL A 80 0.35 3.78 -27.59
C VAL A 80 1.60 4.28 -26.89
N ALA A 81 1.46 5.22 -25.93
CA ALA A 81 2.60 5.79 -25.23
C ALA A 81 2.21 6.26 -23.81
N THR A 82 3.21 6.32 -22.96
CA THR A 82 3.14 7.03 -21.68
C THR A 82 4.42 7.83 -21.49
N GLN A 83 4.29 9.04 -20.99
CA GLN A 83 5.42 9.88 -20.63
C GLN A 83 5.19 10.52 -19.26
N ALA A 84 6.28 10.93 -18.61
CA ALA A 84 6.17 11.64 -17.35
C ALA A 84 5.52 13.01 -17.56
N ASP A 85 4.63 13.39 -16.66
CA ASP A 85 3.94 14.68 -16.69
C ASP A 85 4.83 15.76 -16.07
N PRO A 86 5.32 16.75 -16.86
CA PRO A 86 6.19 17.81 -16.34
C PRO A 86 5.47 18.77 -15.38
N ASP A 87 4.14 18.87 -15.48
CA ASP A 87 3.33 19.76 -14.64
C ASP A 87 2.98 19.13 -13.28
N SER A 88 3.38 17.89 -13.08
CA SER A 88 3.09 17.18 -11.83
C SER A 88 4.00 17.66 -10.69
N PRO A 89 3.47 18.10 -9.55
CA PRO A 89 4.27 18.47 -8.40
C PRO A 89 4.96 17.27 -7.74
N VAL A 90 4.46 16.05 -8.00
CA VAL A 90 4.98 14.80 -7.41
C VAL A 90 6.27 14.36 -8.10
N ASN A 91 6.21 14.12 -9.39
CA ASN A 91 7.32 13.52 -10.16
C ASN A 91 8.03 14.48 -11.12
N ARG A 92 7.52 15.70 -11.33
CA ARG A 92 8.22 16.80 -12.02
C ARG A 92 8.87 16.36 -13.34
N GLY A 93 8.12 15.62 -14.18
CA GLY A 93 8.62 15.11 -15.45
C GLY A 93 9.50 13.86 -15.36
N LEU A 94 9.58 13.18 -14.21
CA LEU A 94 10.35 11.94 -14.04
C LEU A 94 9.45 10.71 -14.02
N ASN A 95 9.96 9.60 -14.55
CA ASN A 95 9.38 8.27 -14.44
C ASN A 95 10.43 7.26 -13.99
N CYS A 96 10.01 6.23 -13.26
CA CYS A 96 10.82 5.03 -13.07
C CYS A 96 10.66 4.08 -14.27
N ILE A 97 11.49 3.03 -14.33
CA ILE A 97 11.44 2.05 -15.42
C ILE A 97 10.03 1.44 -15.64
N LYS A 98 9.29 1.16 -14.57
CA LYS A 98 7.91 0.67 -14.67
C LYS A 98 6.97 1.69 -15.30
N GLY A 99 7.13 2.96 -14.95
CA GLY A 99 6.35 4.06 -15.50
C GLY A 99 6.56 4.27 -17.00
N TYR A 100 7.78 4.08 -17.50
CA TYR A 100 8.08 4.12 -18.94
C TYR A 100 7.35 3.04 -19.73
N PHE A 101 7.17 1.86 -19.15
CA PHE A 101 6.49 0.73 -19.81
C PHE A 101 5.03 0.57 -19.40
N LEU A 102 4.45 1.55 -18.74
CA LEU A 102 3.11 1.47 -18.16
C LEU A 102 2.01 1.17 -19.21
N SER A 103 2.13 1.72 -20.42
CA SER A 103 1.18 1.42 -21.53
C SER A 103 1.14 -0.07 -21.88
N LYS A 104 2.25 -0.78 -21.76
CA LYS A 104 2.35 -2.19 -22.20
C LYS A 104 1.64 -3.18 -21.26
N ILE A 105 1.43 -2.82 -19.99
CA ILE A 105 0.74 -3.71 -19.06
C ILE A 105 -0.72 -4.01 -19.44
N MET A 106 -1.30 -3.22 -20.31
CA MET A 106 -2.70 -3.35 -20.74
C MET A 106 -2.89 -4.42 -21.82
N TYR A 107 -1.81 -4.84 -22.48
CA TYR A 107 -1.85 -5.61 -23.72
C TYR A 107 -1.11 -6.94 -23.64
N GLY A 108 -1.12 -7.57 -22.46
CA GLY A 108 -0.64 -8.95 -22.31
C GLY A 108 -1.50 -9.90 -23.13
N ALA A 109 -0.86 -10.91 -23.76
CA ALA A 109 -1.54 -11.82 -24.66
C ALA A 109 -2.62 -12.70 -23.97
N ASP A 110 -2.50 -12.88 -22.67
CA ASP A 110 -3.40 -13.67 -21.82
C ASP A 110 -4.42 -12.80 -21.06
N ARG A 111 -4.73 -11.59 -21.58
CA ARG A 111 -5.71 -10.69 -20.96
C ARG A 111 -7.08 -11.37 -20.84
N LEU A 112 -7.64 -11.36 -19.63
CA LEU A 112 -8.98 -11.87 -19.37
C LEU A 112 -10.03 -10.93 -19.98
N THR A 113 -10.94 -11.48 -20.76
CA THR A 113 -11.94 -10.70 -21.51
C THR A 113 -13.36 -11.19 -21.36
N THR A 114 -13.56 -12.40 -20.81
CA THR A 114 -14.87 -13.03 -20.64
C THR A 114 -14.92 -13.71 -19.27
N PRO A 115 -16.07 -13.71 -18.56
CA PRO A 115 -16.22 -14.46 -17.33
C PRO A 115 -15.99 -15.98 -17.56
N LEU A 116 -15.28 -16.63 -16.63
CA LEU A 116 -14.91 -18.04 -16.71
C LEU A 116 -15.42 -18.77 -15.48
N LEU A 117 -16.30 -19.75 -15.65
CA LEU A 117 -16.86 -20.58 -14.58
C LEU A 117 -16.32 -22.02 -14.69
N ARG A 118 -15.94 -22.61 -13.56
CA ARG A 118 -15.61 -24.04 -13.53
C ARG A 118 -16.85 -24.88 -13.82
N MET A 119 -16.76 -25.71 -14.84
CA MET A 119 -17.90 -26.50 -15.29
C MET A 119 -17.50 -27.95 -15.64
N LYS A 120 -18.41 -28.87 -15.35
CA LYS A 120 -18.36 -30.27 -15.77
C LYS A 120 -19.74 -30.70 -16.21
N ASN A 121 -19.84 -31.30 -17.38
CA ASN A 121 -21.12 -31.77 -17.95
C ASN A 121 -22.19 -30.63 -18.02
N GLY A 122 -21.79 -29.42 -18.35
CA GLY A 122 -22.71 -28.27 -18.52
C GLY A 122 -23.22 -27.66 -17.19
N LYS A 123 -22.67 -28.05 -16.04
CA LYS A 123 -23.04 -27.54 -14.71
C LYS A 123 -21.80 -27.09 -13.96
N TYR A 124 -21.98 -26.15 -13.05
CA TYR A 124 -20.91 -25.76 -12.13
C TYR A 124 -20.40 -26.98 -11.34
N ASP A 125 -19.09 -27.14 -11.35
CA ASP A 125 -18.38 -28.16 -10.59
C ASP A 125 -17.00 -27.60 -10.20
N LYS A 126 -16.65 -27.66 -8.91
CA LYS A 126 -15.38 -27.11 -8.40
C LYS A 126 -14.14 -27.76 -9.03
N GLU A 127 -14.24 -29.03 -9.42
CA GLU A 127 -13.18 -29.76 -10.10
C GLU A 127 -13.32 -29.71 -11.64
N GLY A 128 -14.24 -28.88 -12.14
CA GLY A 128 -14.46 -28.67 -13.56
C GLY A 128 -13.43 -27.78 -14.22
N GLU A 129 -13.46 -27.74 -15.56
CA GLU A 129 -12.61 -26.86 -16.36
C GLU A 129 -13.25 -25.46 -16.50
N PHE A 130 -12.41 -24.43 -16.62
CA PHE A 130 -12.89 -23.07 -16.88
C PHE A 130 -13.56 -22.96 -18.25
N THR A 131 -14.84 -22.64 -18.25
CA THR A 131 -15.67 -22.46 -19.43
C THR A 131 -16.16 -21.03 -19.51
N PRO A 132 -16.07 -20.35 -20.68
CA PRO A 132 -16.64 -19.02 -20.86
C PRO A 132 -18.16 -19.01 -20.61
N VAL A 133 -18.62 -18.02 -19.84
CA VAL A 133 -20.05 -17.75 -19.60
C VAL A 133 -20.32 -16.26 -19.77
N ASN A 134 -21.59 -15.88 -19.97
CA ASN A 134 -21.96 -14.46 -19.97
C ASN A 134 -22.08 -13.90 -18.54
N TRP A 135 -22.14 -12.60 -18.40
CA TRP A 135 -22.24 -11.92 -17.11
C TRP A 135 -23.49 -12.31 -16.31
N ASP A 136 -24.62 -12.50 -16.97
CA ASP A 136 -25.85 -12.88 -16.30
C ASP A 136 -25.72 -14.27 -15.65
N THR A 137 -25.20 -15.26 -16.37
CA THR A 137 -24.91 -16.60 -15.84
C THR A 137 -23.92 -16.53 -14.68
N ALA A 138 -22.87 -15.71 -14.81
CA ALA A 138 -21.88 -15.52 -13.76
C ALA A 138 -22.50 -14.93 -12.50
N PHE A 139 -23.32 -13.89 -12.62
CA PHE A 139 -23.97 -13.25 -11.47
C PHE A 139 -25.10 -14.08 -10.88
N GLN A 140 -25.82 -14.86 -11.69
CA GLN A 140 -26.85 -15.78 -11.17
C GLN A 140 -26.23 -16.84 -10.25
N ILE A 141 -25.19 -17.54 -10.69
CA ILE A 141 -24.52 -18.55 -9.84
C ILE A 141 -23.89 -17.91 -8.60
N MET A 142 -23.26 -16.75 -8.77
CA MET A 142 -22.67 -16.00 -7.68
C MET A 142 -23.75 -15.60 -6.64
N ALA A 143 -24.88 -15.07 -7.09
CA ALA A 143 -25.99 -14.67 -6.22
C ALA A 143 -26.62 -15.89 -5.52
N GLU A 144 -26.80 -17.01 -6.22
CA GLU A 144 -27.27 -18.27 -5.62
C GLU A 144 -26.38 -18.69 -4.45
N LYS A 145 -25.03 -18.71 -4.65
CA LYS A 145 -24.09 -19.09 -3.60
C LYS A 145 -24.10 -18.13 -2.41
N PHE A 146 -24.12 -16.82 -2.67
CA PHE A 146 -24.19 -15.79 -1.63
C PHE A 146 -25.50 -15.89 -0.83
N LYS A 147 -26.66 -15.95 -1.51
CA LYS A 147 -27.97 -16.06 -0.85
C LYS A 147 -28.10 -17.33 -0.02
N LYS A 148 -27.63 -18.48 -0.55
CA LYS A 148 -27.57 -19.73 0.20
C LYS A 148 -26.73 -19.58 1.46
N THR A 149 -25.53 -19.04 1.34
CA THR A 149 -24.61 -18.85 2.47
C THR A 149 -25.20 -17.90 3.51
N LEU A 150 -25.76 -16.78 3.10
CA LEU A 150 -26.43 -15.80 3.99
C LEU A 150 -27.59 -16.44 4.74
N LYS A 151 -28.43 -17.22 4.05
CA LYS A 151 -29.58 -17.90 4.64
C LYS A 151 -29.20 -18.98 5.64
N GLU A 152 -28.19 -19.80 5.32
CA GLU A 152 -27.80 -20.97 6.12
C GLU A 152 -26.84 -20.62 7.27
N LYS A 153 -25.92 -19.66 7.05
CA LYS A 153 -24.81 -19.39 7.97
C LYS A 153 -24.73 -17.92 8.43
N GLY A 154 -25.52 -17.04 7.82
CA GLY A 154 -25.59 -15.63 8.16
C GLY A 154 -24.49 -14.76 7.53
N PRO A 155 -24.49 -13.43 7.82
CA PRO A 155 -23.61 -12.45 7.18
C PRO A 155 -22.10 -12.67 7.40
N THR A 156 -21.71 -13.28 8.52
CA THR A 156 -20.30 -13.56 8.82
C THR A 156 -19.69 -14.68 7.97
N ALA A 157 -20.53 -15.42 7.22
CA ALA A 157 -20.05 -16.47 6.33
C ALA A 157 -19.79 -16.00 4.89
N VAL A 158 -20.01 -14.72 4.61
CA VAL A 158 -19.59 -14.08 3.36
C VAL A 158 -18.43 -13.12 3.61
N GLY A 159 -17.49 -13.04 2.65
CA GLY A 159 -16.33 -12.19 2.78
C GLY A 159 -15.88 -11.62 1.43
N MET A 160 -15.09 -10.54 1.52
CA MET A 160 -14.52 -9.86 0.36
C MET A 160 -13.08 -9.43 0.67
N PHE A 161 -12.18 -9.71 -0.26
CA PHE A 161 -10.80 -9.26 -0.20
C PHE A 161 -10.57 -8.18 -1.25
N GLY A 162 -10.41 -6.96 -0.77
CA GLY A 162 -10.25 -5.78 -1.59
C GLY A 162 -8.82 -5.39 -1.90
N SER A 163 -8.64 -4.21 -2.45
CA SER A 163 -7.33 -3.77 -2.93
C SER A 163 -7.02 -2.29 -2.63
N GLY A 164 -5.76 -2.03 -2.30
CA GLY A 164 -5.19 -0.69 -2.33
C GLY A 164 -4.88 -0.17 -3.75
N GLN A 165 -5.32 -0.89 -4.77
CA GLN A 165 -5.27 -0.47 -6.17
C GLN A 165 -6.65 -0.16 -6.76
N TRP A 166 -7.71 -0.28 -5.96
CA TRP A 166 -9.03 0.23 -6.28
C TRP A 166 -9.00 1.75 -6.42
N THR A 167 -9.90 2.27 -7.22
CA THR A 167 -10.26 3.68 -7.15
C THR A 167 -10.98 3.98 -5.83
N VAL A 168 -11.00 5.25 -5.44
CA VAL A 168 -11.70 5.71 -4.23
C VAL A 168 -13.16 5.24 -4.21
N TRP A 169 -13.87 5.40 -5.33
CA TRP A 169 -15.28 5.00 -5.41
C TRP A 169 -15.51 3.49 -5.53
N GLU A 170 -14.56 2.69 -6.06
CA GLU A 170 -14.64 1.22 -5.99
C GLU A 170 -14.57 0.75 -4.53
N GLY A 171 -13.60 1.27 -3.77
CA GLY A 171 -13.50 0.98 -2.33
C GLY A 171 -14.74 1.43 -1.56
N TYR A 172 -15.28 2.59 -1.89
CA TYR A 172 -16.48 3.13 -1.25
C TYR A 172 -17.74 2.29 -1.56
N ALA A 173 -17.94 1.92 -2.81
CA ALA A 173 -19.02 1.06 -3.23
C ALA A 173 -18.94 -0.33 -2.58
N ALA A 174 -17.72 -0.92 -2.51
CA ALA A 174 -17.49 -2.18 -1.82
C ALA A 174 -17.84 -2.11 -0.32
N SER A 175 -17.48 -1.00 0.35
CA SER A 175 -17.82 -0.78 1.76
C SER A 175 -19.34 -0.71 1.96
N LYS A 176 -20.07 0.01 1.10
CA LYS A 176 -21.54 0.08 1.14
C LYS A 176 -22.15 -1.30 0.90
N PHE A 177 -21.73 -2.00 -0.15
CA PHE A 177 -22.27 -3.30 -0.51
C PHE A 177 -22.06 -4.34 0.61
N MET A 178 -20.85 -4.44 1.15
CA MET A 178 -20.55 -5.44 2.18
C MET A 178 -21.16 -5.06 3.54
N LYS A 179 -20.84 -3.87 4.05
CA LYS A 179 -21.18 -3.50 5.44
C LYS A 179 -22.65 -3.17 5.63
N ALA A 180 -23.27 -2.53 4.66
CA ALA A 180 -24.69 -2.19 4.69
C ALA A 180 -25.56 -3.20 3.93
N GLY A 181 -25.21 -3.52 2.69
CA GLY A 181 -25.99 -4.42 1.83
C GLY A 181 -26.07 -5.81 2.39
N LEU A 182 -24.98 -6.51 2.45
CA LEU A 182 -24.89 -7.88 2.98
C LEU A 182 -24.77 -7.94 4.50
N ARG A 183 -24.62 -6.80 5.17
CA ARG A 183 -24.44 -6.67 6.62
C ARG A 183 -23.24 -7.48 7.13
N SER A 184 -22.20 -7.56 6.32
CA SER A 184 -20.93 -8.24 6.65
C SER A 184 -19.79 -7.24 6.73
N ASN A 185 -19.14 -7.17 7.89
CA ASN A 185 -17.90 -6.43 8.06
C ASN A 185 -16.66 -7.20 7.58
N ASN A 186 -16.83 -8.40 6.96
CA ASN A 186 -15.74 -9.20 6.38
C ASN A 186 -15.28 -8.64 5.02
N LEU A 187 -15.00 -7.37 4.97
CA LEU A 187 -14.28 -6.69 3.91
C LEU A 187 -12.92 -6.29 4.47
N ASP A 188 -11.83 -6.82 3.90
CA ASP A 188 -10.48 -6.38 4.28
C ASP A 188 -9.59 -6.34 3.02
N PRO A 189 -8.78 -5.30 2.81
CA PRO A 189 -7.99 -5.18 1.60
C PRO A 189 -6.58 -5.75 1.76
N ASN A 190 -5.89 -6.00 0.65
CA ASN A 190 -4.47 -6.36 0.67
C ASN A 190 -3.57 -5.29 1.34
N ALA A 191 -4.06 -4.08 1.53
CA ALA A 191 -3.41 -3.05 2.33
C ALA A 191 -3.25 -3.44 3.82
N ARG A 192 -4.02 -4.43 4.30
CA ARG A 192 -3.80 -5.07 5.61
C ARG A 192 -2.39 -5.65 5.73
N HIS A 193 -1.91 -6.29 4.69
CA HIS A 193 -0.56 -6.84 4.63
C HIS A 193 0.51 -5.77 4.34
N CYS A 194 0.11 -4.53 4.01
CA CYS A 194 1.00 -3.49 3.49
C CYS A 194 1.39 -2.45 4.56
N MET A 195 0.40 -1.68 5.09
CA MET A 195 0.70 -0.51 5.92
C MET A 195 -0.27 -0.31 7.09
N ALA A 196 -0.99 -1.36 7.51
CA ALA A 196 -1.92 -1.27 8.63
C ALA A 196 -1.23 -0.88 9.95
N SER A 197 0.05 -1.21 10.13
CA SER A 197 0.83 -0.79 11.31
C SER A 197 1.07 0.71 11.34
N ALA A 198 1.27 1.35 10.19
CA ALA A 198 1.35 2.82 10.13
C ALA A 198 -0.01 3.45 10.49
N VAL A 199 -1.12 2.90 9.99
CA VAL A 199 -2.48 3.32 10.38
C VAL A 199 -2.65 3.27 11.91
N GLY A 200 -2.31 2.12 12.52
CA GLY A 200 -2.37 1.95 13.98
C GLY A 200 -1.47 2.94 14.72
N GLY A 201 -0.28 3.17 14.21
CA GLY A 201 0.67 4.14 14.77
C GLY A 201 0.14 5.57 14.75
N PHE A 202 -0.34 6.05 13.60
CA PHE A 202 -0.93 7.40 13.47
C PHE A 202 -2.14 7.58 14.38
N MET A 203 -3.08 6.63 14.36
CA MET A 203 -4.28 6.68 15.21
C MET A 203 -3.93 6.69 16.70
N ARG A 204 -2.95 5.90 17.13
CA ARG A 204 -2.54 5.88 18.54
C ARG A 204 -1.88 7.18 18.98
N THR A 205 -0.96 7.70 18.18
CA THR A 205 -0.21 8.92 18.54
C THR A 205 -1.02 10.19 18.29
N PHE A 206 -1.66 10.33 17.13
CA PHE A 206 -2.26 11.60 16.69
C PHE A 206 -3.81 11.59 16.65
N GLY A 207 -4.43 10.41 16.72
CA GLY A 207 -5.89 10.26 16.65
C GLY A 207 -6.51 10.38 15.27
N ILE A 208 -5.71 10.71 14.27
CA ILE A 208 -6.08 10.80 12.86
C ILE A 208 -5.02 10.11 12.01
N ASP A 209 -5.44 9.44 10.94
CA ASP A 209 -4.55 8.69 10.08
C ASP A 209 -3.83 9.59 9.04
N GLU A 210 -2.86 9.04 8.32
CA GLU A 210 -2.06 9.64 7.25
C GLU A 210 -0.93 10.60 7.69
N PRO A 211 0.17 10.66 6.93
CA PRO A 211 1.32 11.52 7.23
C PRO A 211 0.94 13.01 7.33
N MET A 212 1.54 13.70 8.29
CA MET A 212 1.35 15.12 8.47
C MET A 212 2.15 15.99 7.48
N GLY A 213 3.31 15.51 7.03
CA GLY A 213 4.16 16.20 6.06
C GLY A 213 3.74 16.00 4.60
N CYS A 214 4.56 16.45 3.69
CA CYS A 214 4.35 16.38 2.25
C CYS A 214 5.67 16.12 1.49
N TYR A 215 5.57 15.86 0.19
CA TYR A 215 6.77 15.62 -0.62
C TYR A 215 7.65 16.86 -0.79
N ASP A 216 7.11 18.07 -0.59
CA ASP A 216 7.92 19.29 -0.63
C ASP A 216 8.92 19.37 0.52
N ASP A 217 8.76 18.57 1.57
CA ASP A 217 9.74 18.45 2.67
C ASP A 217 11.07 17.87 2.20
N PHE A 218 11.09 17.10 1.11
CA PHE A 218 12.33 16.55 0.53
C PHE A 218 13.33 17.64 0.11
N GLU A 219 12.85 18.79 -0.31
CA GLU A 219 13.72 19.92 -0.70
C GLU A 219 14.22 20.75 0.49
N HIS A 220 13.77 20.43 1.70
CA HIS A 220 14.10 21.19 2.91
C HIS A 220 14.85 20.38 3.97
N ALA A 221 14.84 19.03 3.88
CA ALA A 221 15.49 18.16 4.85
C ALA A 221 17.03 18.23 4.75
N ASP A 222 17.70 18.14 5.89
CA ASP A 222 19.16 18.03 5.99
C ASP A 222 19.60 16.59 6.20
N ASN A 223 18.76 15.79 6.87
CA ASN A 223 18.97 14.37 7.10
C ASN A 223 17.78 13.55 6.65
N PHE A 224 18.00 12.59 5.75
CA PHE A 224 17.04 11.56 5.38
C PHE A 224 17.41 10.27 6.12
N VAL A 225 16.53 9.79 6.99
CA VAL A 225 16.74 8.53 7.72
C VAL A 225 15.75 7.51 7.22
N LEU A 226 16.24 6.52 6.47
CA LEU A 226 15.43 5.46 5.88
C LEU A 226 15.35 4.27 6.83
N TRP A 227 14.18 4.05 7.40
CA TRP A 227 13.92 2.92 8.32
C TRP A 227 13.25 1.77 7.56
N GLY A 228 13.97 0.67 7.37
CA GLY A 228 13.44 -0.50 6.67
C GLY A 228 12.84 -0.17 5.29
N SER A 229 13.52 0.72 4.55
CA SER A 229 13.01 1.29 3.30
C SER A 229 14.06 1.24 2.18
N ASN A 230 13.85 0.39 1.18
CA ASN A 230 14.63 0.40 -0.06
C ASN A 230 13.98 1.34 -1.08
N MET A 231 14.08 2.65 -0.86
CA MET A 231 13.44 3.66 -1.71
C MET A 231 13.92 3.62 -3.16
N ALA A 232 15.20 3.30 -3.40
CA ALA A 232 15.77 3.20 -4.75
C ALA A 232 15.03 2.19 -5.64
N GLU A 233 14.42 1.17 -5.07
CA GLU A 233 13.65 0.16 -5.79
C GLU A 233 12.13 0.28 -5.60
N CYS A 234 11.67 0.68 -4.40
CA CYS A 234 10.24 0.72 -4.07
C CYS A 234 9.56 2.05 -4.42
N HIS A 235 10.28 3.18 -4.31
CA HIS A 235 9.79 4.54 -4.59
C HIS A 235 10.82 5.34 -5.41
N PRO A 236 11.21 4.87 -6.61
CA PRO A 236 12.40 5.38 -7.31
C PRO A 236 12.36 6.87 -7.65
N VAL A 237 11.17 7.42 -7.91
CA VAL A 237 11.01 8.85 -8.23
C VAL A 237 11.21 9.72 -7.00
N LEU A 238 10.70 9.33 -5.83
CA LEU A 238 11.01 10.05 -4.59
C LEU A 238 12.49 9.89 -4.21
N TRP A 239 13.07 8.70 -4.45
CA TRP A 239 14.49 8.48 -4.27
C TRP A 239 15.34 9.42 -5.13
N SER A 240 14.93 9.69 -6.36
CA SER A 240 15.65 10.66 -7.21
C SER A 240 15.62 12.09 -6.65
N ARG A 241 14.53 12.50 -5.94
CA ARG A 241 14.48 13.80 -5.23
C ARG A 241 15.45 13.81 -4.05
N VAL A 242 15.53 12.74 -3.27
CA VAL A 242 16.55 12.58 -2.21
C VAL A 242 17.95 12.68 -2.81
N ALA A 243 18.24 11.90 -3.86
CA ALA A 243 19.55 11.90 -4.50
C ALA A 243 19.93 13.28 -5.06
N ALA A 244 18.99 13.96 -5.72
CA ALA A 244 19.23 15.31 -6.25
C ALA A 244 19.60 16.29 -5.13
N ARG A 245 18.92 16.25 -3.99
CA ARG A 245 19.24 17.13 -2.85
C ARG A 245 20.60 16.80 -2.23
N VAL A 246 20.90 15.51 -2.01
CA VAL A 246 22.21 15.08 -1.47
C VAL A 246 23.37 15.50 -2.38
N LEU A 247 23.19 15.38 -3.71
CA LEU A 247 24.22 15.77 -4.66
C LEU A 247 24.38 17.28 -4.85
N ALA A 248 23.33 18.05 -4.48
CA ALA A 248 23.36 19.51 -4.59
C ALA A 248 23.91 20.21 -3.34
N PHE A 249 23.92 19.57 -2.17
CA PHE A 249 24.26 20.19 -0.90
C PHE A 249 25.14 19.30 -0.04
N ASP A 250 26.37 19.71 0.22
CA ASP A 250 27.37 18.93 0.97
C ASP A 250 27.00 18.62 2.42
N HIS A 251 26.10 19.41 3.04
CA HIS A 251 25.63 19.16 4.41
C HIS A 251 24.53 18.12 4.49
N VAL A 252 23.85 17.79 3.38
CA VAL A 252 22.72 16.85 3.38
C VAL A 252 23.22 15.41 3.49
N ARG A 253 22.60 14.63 4.38
CA ARG A 253 22.99 13.25 4.68
C ARG A 253 21.85 12.25 4.47
N VAL A 254 22.24 11.03 4.16
CA VAL A 254 21.33 9.87 4.11
C VAL A 254 21.84 8.79 5.04
N SER A 255 20.98 8.36 5.95
CA SER A 255 21.18 7.17 6.78
C SER A 255 20.21 6.08 6.33
N VAL A 256 20.66 4.85 6.23
CA VAL A 256 19.83 3.71 5.83
C VAL A 256 19.92 2.60 6.87
N LEU A 257 18.81 2.33 7.53
CA LEU A 257 18.67 1.23 8.49
C LEU A 257 17.97 0.06 7.80
N SER A 258 18.64 -1.06 7.73
CA SER A 258 18.15 -2.28 7.08
C SER A 258 18.81 -3.52 7.69
N THR A 259 18.24 -4.69 7.39
CA THR A 259 18.81 -5.99 7.77
C THR A 259 19.78 -6.56 6.71
N TYR A 260 19.94 -5.90 5.58
CA TYR A 260 20.91 -6.22 4.53
C TYR A 260 21.22 -4.97 3.69
N ARG A 261 22.35 -5.00 2.95
CA ARG A 261 22.72 -3.89 2.07
C ARG A 261 21.99 -4.00 0.73
N HIS A 262 21.26 -2.95 0.37
CA HIS A 262 20.50 -2.83 -0.87
C HIS A 262 20.81 -1.51 -1.60
N ARG A 263 20.21 -1.27 -2.75
CA ARG A 263 20.52 -0.11 -3.61
C ARG A 263 20.45 1.25 -2.93
N SER A 264 19.54 1.47 -1.99
CA SER A 264 19.53 2.75 -1.27
C SER A 264 20.75 2.96 -0.39
N CYS A 265 21.48 1.89 -0.03
CA CYS A 265 22.73 1.99 0.73
C CYS A 265 23.90 2.53 -0.11
N GLU A 266 23.79 2.54 -1.46
CA GLU A 266 24.84 3.06 -2.35
C GLU A 266 25.03 4.59 -2.19
N LEU A 267 24.00 5.32 -1.81
CA LEU A 267 24.05 6.76 -1.54
C LEU A 267 24.14 7.08 -0.02
N ALA A 268 24.09 6.07 0.83
CA ALA A 268 24.04 6.30 2.28
C ALA A 268 25.41 6.73 2.83
N HIS A 269 25.41 7.84 3.58
CA HIS A 269 26.56 8.27 4.38
C HIS A 269 26.71 7.39 5.64
N LEU A 270 25.57 6.94 6.19
CA LEU A 270 25.52 6.08 7.36
C LEU A 270 24.63 4.84 7.08
N PRO A 271 25.19 3.78 6.46
CA PRO A 271 24.48 2.51 6.32
C PRO A 271 24.57 1.71 7.63
N ILE A 272 23.42 1.41 8.24
CA ILE A 272 23.30 0.63 9.47
C ILE A 272 22.61 -0.69 9.15
N ILE A 273 23.34 -1.78 9.31
CA ILE A 273 22.82 -3.14 9.16
C ILE A 273 22.65 -3.71 10.56
N PHE A 274 21.42 -4.08 10.93
CA PHE A 274 21.04 -4.48 12.27
C PHE A 274 20.33 -5.84 12.30
N GLU A 275 20.34 -6.50 13.46
CA GLU A 275 19.61 -7.75 13.67
C GLU A 275 18.10 -7.53 13.58
N PRO A 276 17.33 -8.42 12.93
CA PRO A 276 15.88 -8.27 12.76
C PRO A 276 15.13 -7.97 14.07
N GLN A 277 14.21 -7.02 14.02
CA GLN A 277 13.36 -6.53 15.13
C GLN A 277 14.08 -5.66 16.18
N THR A 278 15.40 -5.47 16.12
CA THR A 278 16.13 -4.64 17.09
C THR A 278 16.04 -3.15 16.80
N ASP A 279 15.38 -2.75 15.74
CA ASP A 279 15.02 -1.36 15.44
C ASP A 279 14.21 -0.69 16.57
N LEU A 280 13.35 -1.45 17.28
CA LEU A 280 12.68 -1.01 18.51
C LEU A 280 13.69 -0.53 19.59
N ALA A 281 14.75 -1.32 19.80
CA ALA A 281 15.79 -0.98 20.77
C ALA A 281 16.62 0.21 20.30
N ILE A 282 16.93 0.30 18.98
CA ILE A 282 17.64 1.44 18.39
C ILE A 282 16.83 2.72 18.56
N GLY A 283 15.53 2.70 18.28
CA GLY A 283 14.67 3.87 18.46
C GLY A 283 14.58 4.33 19.93
N ASN A 284 14.45 3.40 20.87
CA ASN A 284 14.47 3.70 22.30
C ASN A 284 15.83 4.28 22.75
N PHE A 285 16.94 3.78 22.21
CA PHE A 285 18.27 4.36 22.46
C PHE A 285 18.35 5.81 21.98
N ILE A 286 17.80 6.13 20.81
CA ILE A 286 17.76 7.51 20.31
C ILE A 286 16.96 8.40 21.25
N CYS A 287 15.80 7.95 21.73
CA CYS A 287 15.02 8.67 22.75
C CYS A 287 15.82 8.86 24.05
N HIS A 288 16.50 7.81 24.53
CA HIS A 288 17.40 7.92 25.69
C HIS A 288 18.51 8.94 25.47
N HIS A 289 19.16 8.92 24.32
CA HIS A 289 20.24 9.86 23.99
C HIS A 289 19.75 11.32 23.97
N ILE A 290 18.60 11.59 23.32
CA ILE A 290 17.97 12.92 23.31
C ILE A 290 17.73 13.43 24.74
N ILE A 291 17.20 12.59 25.61
CA ILE A 291 16.88 12.96 27.01
C ILE A 291 18.14 13.12 27.83
N SER A 292 19.06 12.14 27.82
CA SER A 292 20.27 12.14 28.64
C SER A 292 21.27 13.24 28.29
N THR A 293 21.24 13.72 27.03
CA THR A 293 22.06 14.85 26.56
C THR A 293 21.35 16.20 26.68
N ASN A 294 20.14 16.24 27.28
CA ASN A 294 19.33 17.45 27.48
C ASN A 294 18.96 18.15 26.15
N ARG A 295 18.68 17.38 25.11
CA ARG A 295 18.29 17.85 23.76
C ARG A 295 16.78 17.81 23.51
N VAL A 296 15.98 17.54 24.55
CA VAL A 296 14.51 17.58 24.50
C VAL A 296 14.04 19.01 24.26
N ASN A 297 13.16 19.23 23.29
CA ASN A 297 12.42 20.48 23.17
C ASN A 297 11.36 20.56 24.28
N LYS A 298 11.76 21.07 25.46
CA LYS A 298 10.93 21.03 26.67
C LYS A 298 9.61 21.77 26.50
N GLU A 299 9.64 22.95 25.85
CA GLU A 299 8.47 23.76 25.62
C GLU A 299 7.43 23.04 24.76
N PHE A 300 7.87 22.43 23.63
CA PHE A 300 7.02 21.65 22.77
C PHE A 300 6.43 20.43 23.50
N VAL A 301 7.28 19.70 24.22
CA VAL A 301 6.86 18.47 24.93
C VAL A 301 5.81 18.78 25.98
N GLU A 302 6.00 19.84 26.79
CA GLU A 302 5.06 20.22 27.84
C GLU A 302 3.70 20.67 27.28
N LYS A 303 3.74 21.49 26.23
CA LYS A 303 2.53 22.07 25.64
C LYS A 303 1.73 21.06 24.81
N HIS A 304 2.40 20.23 24.00
CA HIS A 304 1.79 19.50 22.89
C HIS A 304 1.81 17.98 23.02
N THR A 305 2.32 17.43 24.15
CA THR A 305 2.46 15.99 24.28
C THR A 305 1.93 15.42 25.59
N ARG A 306 1.69 14.10 25.60
CA ARG A 306 1.44 13.26 26.77
C ARG A 306 2.17 11.94 26.63
N PHE A 307 2.42 11.26 27.73
CA PHE A 307 3.17 10.01 27.79
C PHE A 307 2.30 8.84 28.27
N ARG A 308 2.56 7.66 27.71
CA ARG A 308 1.86 6.44 28.06
C ARG A 308 2.80 5.24 28.14
N MET A 309 2.54 4.36 29.10
CA MET A 309 3.12 3.03 29.15
C MET A 309 2.27 2.06 28.38
N GLY A 310 2.84 1.36 27.40
CA GLY A 310 2.13 0.35 26.63
C GLY A 310 2.05 -0.99 27.39
N VAL A 311 0.99 -1.74 27.17
CA VAL A 311 0.87 -3.13 27.63
C VAL A 311 1.80 -4.01 26.81
N THR A 312 2.55 -4.88 27.49
CA THR A 312 3.55 -5.78 26.90
C THR A 312 3.03 -7.21 26.82
N ASP A 313 3.81 -8.10 26.19
CA ASP A 313 3.48 -9.53 26.04
C ASP A 313 2.10 -9.74 25.39
N ILE A 314 1.85 -8.98 24.32
CA ILE A 314 0.56 -8.95 23.63
C ILE A 314 0.38 -10.08 22.61
N GLY A 315 1.30 -11.04 22.56
CA GLY A 315 1.29 -12.15 21.60
C GLY A 315 1.75 -11.72 20.21
N TYR A 316 1.42 -12.53 19.20
CA TYR A 316 1.90 -12.39 17.83
C TYR A 316 0.80 -12.56 16.76
N GLY A 317 -0.47 -12.46 17.18
CA GLY A 317 -1.63 -12.60 16.28
C GLY A 317 -1.73 -13.96 15.59
N LEU A 318 -1.12 -14.99 16.14
CA LEU A 318 -1.24 -16.36 15.69
C LEU A 318 -2.60 -16.95 16.09
N ALA A 319 -2.90 -18.16 15.61
CA ALA A 319 -4.09 -18.87 16.07
C ALA A 319 -4.04 -19.12 17.57
N ASP A 320 -5.19 -19.06 18.26
CA ASP A 320 -5.28 -19.23 19.72
C ASP A 320 -4.75 -20.58 20.19
N THR A 321 -4.73 -21.58 19.32
CA THR A 321 -4.18 -22.92 19.58
C THR A 321 -2.67 -23.00 19.37
N ASN A 322 -2.03 -21.95 18.86
CA ASN A 322 -0.59 -21.94 18.62
C ASN A 322 0.16 -21.84 19.96
N PRO A 323 1.13 -22.72 20.26
CA PRO A 323 1.85 -22.73 21.53
C PRO A 323 2.56 -21.42 21.88
N ILE A 324 3.00 -20.65 20.86
CA ILE A 324 3.63 -19.33 21.07
C ILE A 324 2.58 -18.32 21.52
N GLN A 325 1.40 -18.30 20.86
CA GLN A 325 0.29 -17.42 21.21
C GLN A 325 -0.29 -17.71 22.60
N MET A 326 -0.40 -18.99 22.95
CA MET A 326 -0.93 -19.43 24.25
C MET A 326 -0.09 -18.98 25.45
N LYS A 327 1.19 -18.65 25.24
CA LYS A 327 2.09 -18.18 26.29
C LYS A 327 1.96 -16.68 26.56
N ALA A 328 1.31 -15.92 25.69
CA ALA A 328 1.17 -14.48 25.86
C ALA A 328 0.28 -14.16 27.08
N ALA A 329 0.75 -13.26 27.94
CA ALA A 329 0.00 -12.84 29.12
C ALA A 329 -1.18 -11.93 28.75
N ASN A 330 -1.04 -11.10 27.72
CA ASN A 330 -2.01 -10.10 27.30
C ASN A 330 -2.32 -10.22 25.81
N PRO A 331 -2.83 -11.36 25.30
CA PRO A 331 -2.99 -11.58 23.88
C PRO A 331 -3.94 -10.55 23.28
N ASN A 332 -3.45 -9.83 22.23
CA ASN A 332 -4.21 -8.80 21.51
C ASN A 332 -4.57 -7.54 22.33
N ASP A 333 -4.00 -7.34 23.49
CA ASP A 333 -4.24 -6.13 24.29
C ASP A 333 -3.41 -4.96 23.75
N GLY A 334 -4.10 -3.90 23.31
CA GLY A 334 -3.51 -2.64 22.86
C GLY A 334 -3.59 -1.53 23.92
N GLY A 335 -3.92 -1.85 25.15
CA GLY A 335 -4.09 -0.92 26.25
C GLY A 335 -2.83 -0.11 26.56
N SER A 336 -3.02 0.96 27.31
CA SER A 336 -1.93 1.81 27.81
C SER A 336 -2.44 2.64 28.97
N GLU A 337 -1.56 2.96 29.89
CA GLU A 337 -1.82 3.87 31.01
C GLU A 337 -1.05 5.17 30.86
N GLU A 338 -1.58 6.26 31.35
CA GLU A 338 -0.91 7.56 31.33
C GLU A 338 0.20 7.58 32.37
N ILE A 339 1.38 8.06 31.97
CA ILE A 339 2.57 8.19 32.82
C ILE A 339 3.12 9.60 32.70
N LYS A 340 4.06 9.96 33.59
CA LYS A 340 4.78 11.22 33.52
C LYS A 340 5.99 11.12 32.58
N PHE A 341 6.54 12.27 32.20
CA PHE A 341 7.79 12.37 31.43
C PHE A 341 8.95 11.65 32.14
N GLU A 342 9.04 11.76 33.47
CA GLU A 342 10.08 11.11 34.27
C GLU A 342 10.02 9.58 34.18
N ASP A 343 8.80 9.01 34.15
CA ASP A 343 8.60 7.57 34.01
C ASP A 343 9.04 7.10 32.62
N PHE A 344 8.71 7.89 31.59
CA PHE A 344 9.17 7.63 30.21
C PHE A 344 10.70 7.73 30.12
N ALA A 345 11.31 8.76 30.72
CA ALA A 345 12.75 8.94 30.75
C ALA A 345 13.45 7.78 31.49
N SER A 346 12.87 7.34 32.61
CA SER A 346 13.35 6.16 33.33
C SER A 346 13.27 4.90 32.47
N PHE A 347 12.15 4.67 31.79
CA PHE A 347 11.97 3.52 30.89
C PHE A 347 13.02 3.47 29.78
N VAL A 348 13.22 4.59 29.04
CA VAL A 348 14.20 4.58 27.94
C VAL A 348 15.65 4.54 28.43
N SER A 349 15.94 4.92 29.68
CA SER A 349 17.28 4.87 30.26
C SER A 349 17.88 3.46 30.30
N GLU A 350 17.05 2.43 30.26
CA GLU A 350 17.50 1.03 30.17
C GLU A 350 18.14 0.70 28.81
N TYR A 351 17.87 1.49 27.76
CA TYR A 351 18.40 1.30 26.42
C TYR A 351 19.74 2.01 26.25
N THR A 352 20.72 1.58 27.03
CA THR A 352 22.06 2.15 26.96
C THR A 352 22.77 1.80 25.66
N LEU A 353 23.74 2.63 25.27
CA LEU A 353 24.56 2.43 24.06
C LEU A 353 25.20 1.01 24.04
N GLU A 354 25.70 0.53 25.20
CA GLU A 354 26.28 -0.81 25.33
C GLU A 354 25.27 -1.91 25.05
N LYS A 355 24.10 -1.83 25.73
CA LYS A 355 23.02 -2.82 25.59
C LYS A 355 22.52 -2.91 24.16
N VAL A 356 22.25 -1.74 23.54
CA VAL A 356 21.68 -1.69 22.20
C VAL A 356 22.69 -2.09 21.12
N SER A 357 23.96 -1.69 21.26
CA SER A 357 25.03 -2.14 20.35
C SER A 357 25.19 -3.66 20.38
N LYS A 358 25.16 -4.28 21.55
CA LYS A 358 25.24 -5.74 21.70
C LYS A 358 24.01 -6.44 21.09
N LEU A 359 22.81 -5.93 21.35
CA LEU A 359 21.55 -6.50 20.87
C LEU A 359 21.40 -6.40 19.35
N SER A 360 21.67 -5.22 18.80
CA SER A 360 21.48 -4.92 17.36
C SER A 360 22.67 -5.32 16.49
N LYS A 361 23.80 -5.65 17.08
CA LYS A 361 25.09 -5.84 16.42
C LYS A 361 25.60 -4.62 15.64
N VAL A 362 25.04 -3.44 15.91
CA VAL A 362 25.47 -2.17 15.33
C VAL A 362 26.58 -1.56 16.17
N SER A 363 27.58 -0.96 15.52
CA SER A 363 28.69 -0.32 16.22
C SER A 363 28.21 0.86 17.10
N LYS A 364 28.82 1.02 18.27
CA LYS A 364 28.54 2.17 19.16
C LYS A 364 28.68 3.51 18.44
N LYS A 365 29.70 3.64 17.58
CA LYS A 365 29.94 4.83 16.77
C LYS A 365 28.74 5.14 15.87
N SER A 366 28.23 4.14 15.12
CA SER A 366 27.10 4.34 14.19
C SER A 366 25.81 4.65 14.93
N LEU A 367 25.59 4.03 16.12
CA LEU A 367 24.42 4.35 16.95
C LEU A 367 24.46 5.78 17.47
N LEU A 368 25.61 6.25 17.95
CA LEU A 368 25.78 7.64 18.41
C LEU A 368 25.60 8.62 17.26
N GLU A 369 26.22 8.37 16.10
CA GLU A 369 26.09 9.22 14.93
C GLU A 369 24.63 9.34 14.50
N LEU A 370 23.88 8.24 14.49
CA LEU A 370 22.44 8.24 14.20
C LEU A 370 21.64 9.03 15.24
N ALA A 371 21.93 8.85 16.51
CA ALA A 371 21.21 9.54 17.59
C ALA A 371 21.44 11.05 17.57
N GLU A 372 22.67 11.51 17.26
CA GLU A 372 22.99 12.91 17.10
C GLU A 372 22.21 13.58 15.96
N LEU A 373 21.91 12.89 14.86
CA LEU A 373 21.08 13.45 13.79
C LEU A 373 19.69 13.89 14.27
N TYR A 374 19.10 13.15 15.21
CA TYR A 374 17.82 13.52 15.82
C TYR A 374 17.98 14.56 16.92
N ALA A 375 19.04 14.44 17.73
CA ALA A 375 19.26 15.27 18.90
C ALA A 375 19.72 16.70 18.55
N ASP A 376 20.44 16.88 17.45
CA ASP A 376 20.96 18.19 17.02
C ASP A 376 19.80 19.15 16.67
N PRO A 377 19.58 20.26 17.43
CA PRO A 377 18.47 21.18 17.21
C PRO A 377 18.54 21.94 15.88
N ASP A 378 19.74 22.10 15.33
CA ASP A 378 19.99 22.94 14.14
C ASP A 378 19.76 22.19 12.83
N THR A 379 19.55 20.85 12.87
CA THR A 379 19.34 20.03 11.69
C THR A 379 17.89 19.60 11.51
N LYS A 380 17.46 19.50 10.26
CA LYS A 380 16.13 19.02 9.89
C LYS A 380 16.20 17.56 9.55
N VAL A 381 15.28 16.77 10.11
CA VAL A 381 15.26 15.32 9.96
C VAL A 381 13.95 14.84 9.34
N MET A 382 14.05 14.09 8.27
CA MET A 382 12.94 13.39 7.65
C MET A 382 13.12 11.88 7.81
N SER A 383 12.30 11.25 8.64
CA SER A 383 12.26 9.79 8.77
C SER A 383 11.34 9.19 7.73
N LEU A 384 11.87 8.27 6.91
CA LEU A 384 11.16 7.66 5.79
C LEU A 384 11.11 6.15 5.98
N TRP A 385 9.93 5.57 6.15
CA TRP A 385 9.81 4.12 6.31
C TRP A 385 8.80 3.46 5.40
N THR A 386 9.00 2.17 5.19
CA THR A 386 8.12 1.32 4.42
C THR A 386 7.84 0.00 5.16
N MET A 387 7.86 -1.09 4.42
CA MET A 387 7.45 -2.40 4.92
C MET A 387 8.44 -3.07 5.88
N GLY A 388 9.69 -2.64 5.94
CA GLY A 388 10.63 -3.12 6.97
C GLY A 388 10.19 -2.80 8.39
N VAL A 389 9.56 -1.63 8.58
CA VAL A 389 8.92 -1.22 9.84
C VAL A 389 7.50 -1.77 9.95
N ASN A 390 6.70 -1.66 8.88
CA ASN A 390 5.27 -1.96 8.97
C ASN A 390 4.96 -3.45 8.99
N GLN A 391 5.66 -4.28 8.21
CA GLN A 391 5.47 -5.73 8.15
C GLN A 391 6.26 -6.47 9.25
N HIS A 392 5.86 -6.26 10.48
CA HIS A 392 6.59 -6.58 11.69
C HIS A 392 5.60 -6.91 12.82
N THR A 393 5.85 -7.90 13.64
CA THR A 393 4.94 -8.29 14.75
C THR A 393 4.83 -7.22 15.85
N ARG A 394 5.66 -6.18 15.80
CA ARG A 394 5.60 -4.98 16.64
C ARG A 394 5.62 -3.70 15.76
N GLY A 395 5.02 -3.78 14.57
CA GLY A 395 5.04 -2.68 13.60
C GLY A 395 4.36 -1.42 14.12
N VAL A 396 3.24 -1.52 14.84
CA VAL A 396 2.58 -0.38 15.49
C VAL A 396 3.50 0.26 16.53
N TRP A 397 4.16 -0.54 17.33
CA TRP A 397 5.11 -0.03 18.34
C TRP A 397 6.27 0.71 17.69
N MET A 398 6.85 0.14 16.63
CA MET A 398 7.96 0.81 15.94
C MET A 398 7.51 2.14 15.31
N ASN A 399 6.30 2.21 14.76
CA ASN A 399 5.74 3.48 14.29
C ASN A 399 5.62 4.50 15.45
N ASN A 400 5.10 4.09 16.63
CA ASN A 400 5.02 4.98 17.78
C ASN A 400 6.40 5.45 18.28
N ILE A 401 7.43 4.57 18.27
CA ILE A 401 8.80 4.93 18.64
C ILE A 401 9.41 5.92 17.63
N LEU A 402 9.13 5.76 16.33
CA LEU A 402 9.52 6.74 15.31
C LEU A 402 8.92 8.13 15.62
N TYR A 403 7.66 8.18 16.00
CA TYR A 403 7.03 9.46 16.39
C TYR A 403 7.61 10.02 17.68
N ASN A 404 7.95 9.18 18.67
CA ASN A 404 8.58 9.64 19.91
C ASN A 404 9.84 10.46 19.65
N MET A 405 10.73 10.00 18.73
CA MET A 405 11.98 10.71 18.41
C MET A 405 11.70 12.11 17.83
N HIS A 406 10.71 12.23 16.96
CA HIS A 406 10.31 13.53 16.39
C HIS A 406 9.60 14.42 17.39
N LEU A 407 8.72 13.87 18.22
CA LEU A 407 7.96 14.62 19.23
C LEU A 407 8.86 15.13 20.37
N LEU A 408 9.85 14.35 20.83
CA LEU A 408 10.80 14.80 21.85
C LEU A 408 11.62 16.02 21.41
N THR A 409 11.86 16.16 20.12
CA THR A 409 12.69 17.23 19.55
C THR A 409 11.87 18.34 18.87
N GLY A 410 10.53 18.19 18.78
CA GLY A 410 9.67 19.12 18.05
C GLY A 410 9.87 19.11 16.53
N LYS A 411 10.58 18.12 15.97
CA LYS A 411 10.90 18.02 14.54
C LYS A 411 9.74 17.37 13.75
N ILE A 412 8.62 18.07 13.71
CA ILE A 412 7.37 17.56 13.14
C ILE A 412 6.58 18.67 12.45
N SER A 413 5.90 18.34 11.36
CA SER A 413 4.98 19.24 10.63
C SER A 413 5.59 20.59 10.20
N GLN A 414 6.88 20.64 9.99
CA GLN A 414 7.64 21.79 9.53
C GLN A 414 8.43 21.45 8.27
N PRO A 415 8.84 22.43 7.45
CA PRO A 415 9.63 22.16 6.26
C PRO A 415 10.89 21.34 6.53
N GLY A 416 10.95 20.11 5.97
CA GLY A 416 12.07 19.19 6.12
C GLY A 416 12.10 18.39 7.44
N ASN A 417 11.14 18.62 8.34
CA ASN A 417 10.98 17.89 9.60
C ASN A 417 9.68 17.08 9.59
N SER A 418 9.76 15.80 9.24
CA SER A 418 8.56 14.96 9.17
C SER A 418 8.88 13.49 9.35
N PRO A 419 8.13 12.78 10.22
CA PRO A 419 8.02 11.33 10.15
C PRO A 419 7.05 10.98 9.01
N PHE A 420 7.51 10.21 8.00
CA PHE A 420 6.79 9.98 6.77
C PHE A 420 6.69 8.50 6.40
N SER A 421 5.50 7.91 6.52
CA SER A 421 5.20 6.56 6.06
C SER A 421 4.99 6.55 4.54
N LEU A 422 5.88 5.87 3.82
CA LEU A 422 5.80 5.73 2.37
C LEU A 422 4.89 4.56 1.99
N THR A 423 3.63 4.85 1.72
CA THR A 423 2.64 3.86 1.31
C THR A 423 3.04 3.18 0.00
N GLY A 424 2.91 1.85 -0.04
CA GLY A 424 3.38 1.06 -1.19
C GLY A 424 2.46 1.10 -2.40
N GLN A 425 1.15 0.97 -2.23
CA GLN A 425 0.18 0.90 -3.33
C GLN A 425 -0.37 2.27 -3.70
N PRO A 426 -0.82 2.47 -4.97
CA PRO A 426 -1.14 3.79 -5.51
C PRO A 426 -2.34 4.46 -4.84
N SER A 427 -3.29 3.68 -4.31
CA SER A 427 -4.51 4.19 -3.67
C SER A 427 -4.82 3.51 -2.34
N ALA A 428 -3.82 2.93 -1.66
CA ALA A 428 -4.08 2.36 -0.33
C ALA A 428 -4.47 3.45 0.69
N CYS A 429 -4.00 4.68 0.50
CA CYS A 429 -4.49 5.83 1.24
C CYS A 429 -5.95 6.11 0.90
N GLY A 430 -6.28 6.35 -0.35
CA GLY A 430 -7.64 6.66 -0.78
C GLY A 430 -8.67 5.57 -0.49
N THR A 431 -8.29 4.30 -0.43
CA THR A 431 -9.22 3.17 -0.25
C THR A 431 -9.22 2.61 1.17
N ALA A 432 -8.12 2.02 1.60
CA ALA A 432 -8.07 1.32 2.88
C ALA A 432 -8.15 2.28 4.07
N ARG A 433 -7.49 3.43 3.96
CA ARG A 433 -7.37 4.41 5.03
C ARG A 433 -8.55 5.40 5.01
N GLU A 434 -8.72 6.13 3.92
CA GLU A 434 -9.71 7.23 3.83
C GLU A 434 -11.16 6.72 3.69
N VAL A 435 -11.48 5.85 2.72
CA VAL A 435 -12.84 5.30 2.59
C VAL A 435 -13.15 4.15 3.53
N GLY A 436 -12.13 3.63 4.24
CA GLY A 436 -12.32 2.70 5.33
C GLY A 436 -12.69 1.28 4.91
N THR A 437 -11.97 0.68 3.93
CA THR A 437 -12.23 -0.70 3.51
C THR A 437 -11.67 -1.77 4.46
N PHE A 438 -10.97 -1.39 5.54
CA PHE A 438 -10.63 -2.36 6.60
C PHE A 438 -11.87 -2.88 7.32
N SER A 439 -11.81 -4.11 7.78
CA SER A 439 -12.92 -4.82 8.43
C SER A 439 -13.50 -4.10 9.66
N HIS A 440 -12.72 -3.26 10.32
CA HIS A 440 -13.12 -2.48 11.49
C HIS A 440 -13.43 -1.01 11.19
N ARG A 441 -13.19 -0.54 9.95
CA ARG A 441 -13.25 0.88 9.58
C ARG A 441 -14.57 1.25 8.89
N LEU A 442 -14.88 2.54 8.98
CA LEU A 442 -15.86 3.29 8.20
C LEU A 442 -15.15 4.50 7.59
N PRO A 443 -15.77 5.23 6.64
CA PRO A 443 -15.12 6.38 6.01
C PRO A 443 -14.63 7.45 6.99
N ALA A 444 -13.56 8.17 6.63
CA ALA A 444 -12.99 9.30 7.40
C ALA A 444 -12.63 8.92 8.85
N ASP A 445 -11.76 7.94 9.01
CA ASP A 445 -11.21 7.42 10.30
C ASP A 445 -12.23 6.87 11.29
N MET A 446 -13.48 6.77 10.91
CA MET A 446 -14.52 6.18 11.76
C MET A 446 -14.38 4.66 11.87
N VAL A 447 -14.96 4.08 12.92
CA VAL A 447 -14.88 2.64 13.23
C VAL A 447 -16.26 2.05 13.51
N VAL A 448 -16.46 0.78 13.15
CA VAL A 448 -17.74 0.07 13.32
C VAL A 448 -18.09 -0.16 14.79
N THR A 449 -17.11 -0.20 15.68
CA THR A 449 -17.34 -0.40 17.13
C THR A 449 -17.98 0.81 17.81
N ASN A 450 -17.80 2.02 17.26
CA ASN A 450 -18.36 3.24 17.82
C ASN A 450 -19.81 3.43 17.33
N PRO A 451 -20.82 3.49 18.23
CA PRO A 451 -22.22 3.64 17.86
C PRO A 451 -22.52 4.98 17.15
N GLU A 452 -21.84 6.07 17.50
CA GLU A 452 -22.03 7.37 16.86
C GLU A 452 -21.51 7.36 15.42
N HIS A 453 -20.39 6.67 15.18
CA HIS A 453 -19.83 6.50 13.85
C HIS A 453 -20.76 5.69 12.93
N ARG A 454 -21.36 4.61 13.45
CA ARG A 454 -22.36 3.85 12.69
C ARG A 454 -23.58 4.69 12.40
N ALA A 455 -24.13 5.37 13.41
CA ALA A 455 -25.31 6.23 13.25
C ALA A 455 -25.08 7.35 12.22
N LYS A 456 -23.88 7.99 12.24
CA LYS A 456 -23.50 8.99 11.23
C LYS A 456 -23.45 8.37 9.84
N THR A 457 -22.84 7.19 9.71
CA THR A 457 -22.71 6.49 8.43
C THR A 457 -24.05 6.08 7.87
N GLU A 458 -24.90 5.46 8.69
CA GLU A 458 -26.27 5.06 8.32
C GLU A 458 -27.11 6.27 7.88
N LYS A 459 -27.00 7.40 8.58
CA LYS A 459 -27.67 8.64 8.19
C LYS A 459 -27.20 9.16 6.82
N ILE A 460 -25.88 9.19 6.54
CA ILE A 460 -25.36 9.63 5.24
C ILE A 460 -25.80 8.68 4.13
N TRP A 461 -25.76 7.38 4.38
CA TRP A 461 -26.17 6.35 3.42
C TRP A 461 -27.69 6.20 3.30
N LYS A 462 -28.46 6.94 4.13
CA LYS A 462 -29.95 6.88 4.21
C LYS A 462 -30.47 5.49 4.53
N LEU A 463 -29.88 4.87 5.53
CA LEU A 463 -30.19 3.53 5.99
C LEU A 463 -30.90 3.54 7.35
N PRO A 464 -31.71 2.53 7.67
CA PRO A 464 -32.31 2.40 9.00
C PRO A 464 -31.22 2.14 10.05
N SER A 465 -31.43 2.65 11.26
CA SER A 465 -30.52 2.47 12.38
C SER A 465 -30.33 1.00 12.72
N GLY A 466 -29.06 0.57 12.83
CA GLY A 466 -28.67 -0.81 13.11
C GLY A 466 -28.43 -1.66 11.86
N THR A 467 -28.35 -1.04 10.69
CA THR A 467 -27.97 -1.74 9.44
C THR A 467 -26.53 -2.23 9.51
N ILE A 468 -25.60 -1.39 9.97
CA ILE A 468 -24.17 -1.74 10.04
C ILE A 468 -23.89 -2.55 11.32
N PRO A 469 -23.33 -3.79 11.23
CA PRO A 469 -22.97 -4.57 12.39
C PRO A 469 -21.93 -3.86 13.28
N ALA A 470 -22.05 -3.99 14.59
CA ALA A 470 -21.19 -3.32 15.55
C ALA A 470 -19.82 -4.00 15.72
N GLN A 471 -19.72 -5.30 15.44
CA GLN A 471 -18.49 -6.04 15.61
C GLN A 471 -17.59 -5.90 14.37
N PRO A 472 -16.26 -5.74 14.53
CA PRO A 472 -15.33 -5.82 13.43
C PRO A 472 -15.46 -7.15 12.69
N GLY A 473 -15.28 -7.12 11.37
CA GLY A 473 -15.16 -8.33 10.59
C GLY A 473 -13.78 -9.00 10.74
N TYR A 474 -13.63 -10.14 10.11
CA TYR A 474 -12.33 -10.84 10.05
C TYR A 474 -11.34 -10.04 9.21
N HIS A 475 -10.14 -9.80 9.74
CA HIS A 475 -9.03 -9.23 8.98
C HIS A 475 -8.43 -10.27 8.01
N ALA A 476 -7.61 -9.85 7.04
CA ALA A 476 -7.14 -10.67 5.93
C ALA A 476 -6.65 -12.09 6.33
N VAL A 477 -5.67 -12.17 7.25
CA VAL A 477 -5.16 -13.49 7.72
C VAL A 477 -6.24 -14.31 8.41
N LEU A 478 -7.13 -13.66 9.16
CA LEU A 478 -8.22 -14.36 9.82
C LEU A 478 -9.29 -14.81 8.82
N GLN A 479 -9.53 -14.07 7.73
CA GLN A 479 -10.40 -14.53 6.64
C GLN A 479 -9.87 -15.82 6.00
N ASP A 480 -8.56 -15.90 5.73
CA ASP A 480 -7.94 -17.13 5.21
C ASP A 480 -8.12 -18.30 6.19
N ARG A 481 -7.89 -18.08 7.49
CA ARG A 481 -8.14 -19.09 8.54
C ARG A 481 -9.63 -19.47 8.63
N MET A 482 -10.56 -18.53 8.41
CA MET A 482 -12.01 -18.79 8.46
C MET A 482 -12.51 -19.53 7.20
N LEU A 483 -11.94 -19.27 6.03
CA LEU A 483 -12.12 -20.06 4.83
C LEU A 483 -11.68 -21.51 5.05
N ASN A 484 -10.50 -21.70 5.64
CA ASN A 484 -9.97 -23.02 5.95
C ASN A 484 -10.87 -23.79 6.94
N LYS A 485 -11.47 -23.12 7.91
CA LYS A 485 -12.40 -23.68 8.88
C LYS A 485 -13.85 -23.81 8.35
N GLY A 486 -14.14 -23.48 7.09
CA GLY A 486 -15.47 -23.47 6.52
C GLY A 486 -16.46 -22.50 7.20
N LYS A 487 -15.96 -21.43 7.80
CA LYS A 487 -16.76 -20.36 8.41
C LYS A 487 -17.08 -19.22 7.43
N ILE A 488 -16.26 -19.02 6.40
CA ILE A 488 -16.55 -18.21 5.22
C ILE A 488 -16.71 -19.17 4.06
N ASN A 489 -17.83 -19.07 3.33
CA ASN A 489 -18.18 -20.01 2.26
C ASN A 489 -18.47 -19.33 0.93
N ALA A 490 -18.74 -18.03 0.90
CA ALA A 490 -18.80 -17.24 -0.32
C ALA A 490 -17.77 -16.10 -0.21
N TYR A 491 -16.80 -16.08 -1.11
CA TYR A 491 -15.64 -15.19 -0.98
C TYR A 491 -15.26 -14.59 -2.33
N TRP A 492 -15.10 -13.27 -2.33
CA TRP A 492 -14.80 -12.51 -3.54
C TRP A 492 -13.50 -11.75 -3.41
N LEU A 493 -12.49 -12.10 -4.22
CA LEU A 493 -11.22 -11.39 -4.36
C LEU A 493 -11.30 -10.43 -5.54
N LEU A 494 -10.98 -9.17 -5.30
CA LEU A 494 -10.96 -8.15 -6.35
C LEU A 494 -9.59 -7.46 -6.40
N CYS A 495 -9.04 -7.37 -7.62
CA CYS A 495 -7.80 -6.68 -7.91
C CYS A 495 -6.64 -7.07 -6.96
N SER A 496 -6.56 -8.35 -6.60
CA SER A 496 -5.56 -8.87 -5.66
C SER A 496 -5.15 -10.31 -5.99
N ASN A 497 -3.86 -10.62 -5.84
CA ASN A 497 -3.30 -11.96 -6.02
C ASN A 497 -2.93 -12.56 -4.66
N ASN A 498 -3.92 -12.70 -3.76
CA ASN A 498 -3.70 -13.08 -2.37
C ASN A 498 -3.03 -14.46 -2.24
N VAL A 499 -3.40 -15.43 -3.05
CA VAL A 499 -2.84 -16.80 -2.98
C VAL A 499 -1.33 -16.82 -3.27
N GLN A 500 -0.81 -15.92 -4.09
CA GLN A 500 0.65 -15.79 -4.26
C GLN A 500 1.31 -15.08 -3.07
N THR A 501 0.60 -14.18 -2.39
CA THR A 501 1.20 -13.25 -1.44
C THR A 501 0.90 -13.53 0.02
N ALA A 502 -0.08 -14.37 0.32
CA ALA A 502 -0.42 -14.76 1.69
C ALA A 502 0.70 -15.54 2.38
N PRO A 503 0.88 -15.37 3.70
CA PRO A 503 1.82 -16.17 4.48
C PRO A 503 1.27 -17.58 4.72
N ASN A 504 2.14 -18.53 5.05
CA ASN A 504 1.75 -19.91 5.41
C ASN A 504 0.74 -20.52 4.42
N LEU A 505 1.06 -20.38 3.14
CA LEU A 505 0.14 -20.69 2.04
C LEU A 505 -0.39 -22.14 2.13
N ASN A 506 0.50 -23.10 2.43
CA ASN A 506 0.18 -24.54 2.38
C ASN A 506 -0.87 -24.94 3.43
N GLU A 507 -0.79 -24.39 4.63
CA GLU A 507 -1.64 -24.75 5.77
C GLU A 507 -2.71 -23.71 6.07
N GLY A 508 -2.36 -22.43 5.91
CA GLY A 508 -3.20 -21.31 6.30
C GLY A 508 -4.19 -20.87 5.24
N THR A 509 -3.78 -20.79 3.97
CA THR A 509 -4.56 -20.16 2.91
C THR A 509 -5.12 -21.14 1.91
N LEU A 510 -4.27 -21.93 1.25
CA LEU A 510 -4.66 -22.78 0.12
C LEU A 510 -5.77 -23.79 0.43
N PRO A 511 -5.78 -24.48 1.60
CA PRO A 511 -6.84 -25.42 1.92
C PRO A 511 -8.23 -24.79 1.94
N GLY A 512 -8.33 -23.52 2.43
CA GLY A 512 -9.59 -22.78 2.46
C GLY A 512 -10.12 -22.46 1.07
N TYR A 513 -9.25 -22.06 0.15
CA TYR A 513 -9.62 -21.76 -1.23
C TYR A 513 -10.03 -23.01 -2.02
N ARG A 514 -9.48 -24.18 -1.68
CA ARG A 514 -9.81 -25.47 -2.29
C ARG A 514 -10.94 -26.22 -1.57
N ASN A 515 -11.39 -25.74 -0.43
CA ASN A 515 -12.49 -26.38 0.30
C ASN A 515 -13.74 -26.47 -0.57
N PRO A 516 -14.32 -27.67 -0.77
CA PRO A 516 -15.48 -27.86 -1.66
C PRO A 516 -16.74 -27.12 -1.21
N GLU A 517 -16.86 -26.76 0.08
CA GLU A 517 -17.96 -25.95 0.59
C GLU A 517 -17.85 -24.45 0.25
N ASN A 518 -16.65 -24.00 -0.11
CA ASN A 518 -16.40 -22.59 -0.38
C ASN A 518 -16.55 -22.29 -1.87
N PHE A 519 -17.19 -21.18 -2.19
CA PHE A 519 -17.29 -20.64 -3.55
C PHE A 519 -16.39 -19.40 -3.65
N ILE A 520 -15.35 -19.48 -4.48
CA ILE A 520 -14.29 -18.48 -4.62
C ILE A 520 -14.43 -17.73 -5.94
N ILE A 521 -14.59 -16.42 -5.88
CA ILE A 521 -14.65 -15.54 -7.03
C ILE A 521 -13.38 -14.69 -7.07
N VAL A 522 -12.79 -14.55 -8.25
CA VAL A 522 -11.62 -13.68 -8.46
C VAL A 522 -11.86 -12.73 -9.62
N SER A 523 -11.83 -11.42 -9.35
CA SER A 523 -11.85 -10.37 -10.37
C SER A 523 -10.43 -9.89 -10.62
N ASP A 524 -9.88 -10.17 -11.80
CA ASP A 524 -8.52 -9.79 -12.19
C ASP A 524 -8.44 -9.50 -13.69
N PRO A 525 -7.56 -8.61 -14.15
CA PRO A 525 -7.32 -8.40 -15.57
C PRO A 525 -6.54 -9.54 -16.23
N TYR A 526 -5.83 -10.37 -15.47
CA TYR A 526 -4.96 -11.43 -15.95
C TYR A 526 -5.10 -12.72 -15.15
N PRO A 527 -4.76 -13.89 -15.73
CA PRO A 527 -4.55 -15.10 -14.96
C PRO A 527 -3.44 -14.92 -13.92
N THR A 528 -3.72 -15.37 -12.71
CA THR A 528 -2.81 -15.27 -11.56
C THR A 528 -2.84 -16.56 -10.75
N VAL A 529 -1.99 -16.68 -9.74
CA VAL A 529 -2.05 -17.82 -8.81
C VAL A 529 -3.42 -17.86 -8.12
N SER A 530 -4.03 -16.71 -7.82
CA SER A 530 -5.36 -16.66 -7.23
C SER A 530 -6.46 -17.13 -8.18
N THR A 531 -6.37 -16.79 -9.46
CA THR A 531 -7.37 -17.28 -10.45
C THR A 531 -7.29 -18.78 -10.64
N SER A 532 -6.13 -19.41 -10.45
CA SER A 532 -5.98 -20.87 -10.62
C SER A 532 -6.81 -21.69 -9.64
N VAL A 533 -7.13 -21.11 -8.48
CA VAL A 533 -7.94 -21.76 -7.42
C VAL A 533 -9.36 -21.22 -7.34
N ALA A 534 -9.74 -20.29 -8.21
CA ALA A 534 -11.09 -19.74 -8.27
C ALA A 534 -12.12 -20.74 -8.80
N ASP A 535 -13.37 -20.56 -8.42
CA ASP A 535 -14.55 -21.22 -9.00
C ASP A 535 -15.10 -20.39 -10.17
N LEU A 536 -15.06 -19.06 -10.00
CA LEU A 536 -15.50 -18.09 -10.99
C LEU A 536 -14.44 -17.00 -11.15
N ILE A 537 -14.03 -16.73 -12.39
CA ILE A 537 -13.13 -15.63 -12.74
C ILE A 537 -13.93 -14.56 -13.47
N LEU A 538 -13.81 -13.32 -13.03
CA LEU A 538 -14.45 -12.16 -13.64
C LEU A 538 -13.40 -11.23 -14.26
N PRO A 539 -13.50 -10.93 -15.57
CA PRO A 539 -12.53 -10.07 -16.26
C PRO A 539 -12.73 -8.62 -15.83
N THR A 540 -11.67 -7.97 -15.33
CA THR A 540 -11.80 -6.59 -14.86
C THR A 540 -11.09 -5.58 -15.75
N ALA A 541 -11.69 -4.39 -15.87
CA ALA A 541 -11.07 -3.23 -16.49
C ALA A 541 -9.99 -2.63 -15.59
N MET A 542 -8.90 -2.19 -16.19
CA MET A 542 -7.79 -1.64 -15.43
C MET A 542 -7.45 -0.22 -15.83
N TRP A 543 -6.93 0.54 -14.86
CA TRP A 543 -6.31 1.85 -15.04
C TRP A 543 -7.15 2.78 -15.94
N VAL A 544 -6.63 3.22 -17.11
CA VAL A 544 -7.32 4.17 -18.01
C VAL A 544 -8.44 3.55 -18.86
N GLU A 545 -8.72 2.25 -18.69
CA GLU A 545 -9.93 1.61 -19.22
C GLU A 545 -11.19 1.98 -18.41
N LYS A 546 -11.04 2.73 -17.33
CA LYS A 546 -12.10 3.26 -16.47
C LYS A 546 -11.73 4.63 -15.94
N GLU A 547 -12.71 5.42 -15.55
CA GLU A 547 -12.49 6.65 -14.78
C GLU A 547 -12.05 6.31 -13.37
N GLY A 548 -11.13 7.10 -12.79
CA GLY A 548 -10.55 6.76 -11.50
C GLY A 548 -10.10 7.93 -10.65
N ALA A 549 -9.98 7.64 -9.36
CA ALA A 549 -9.32 8.48 -8.36
C ALA A 549 -8.42 7.65 -7.46
N TYR A 550 -7.19 8.11 -7.23
CA TYR A 550 -6.26 7.53 -6.27
C TYR A 550 -5.90 8.54 -5.18
N GLY A 551 -5.71 8.06 -3.94
CA GLY A 551 -5.08 8.82 -2.86
C GLY A 551 -3.64 8.34 -2.66
N ASN A 552 -2.64 9.21 -2.89
CA ASN A 552 -1.23 8.86 -2.76
C ASN A 552 -0.70 8.98 -1.32
N ALA A 553 0.58 8.67 -1.10
CA ALA A 553 1.18 8.64 0.24
C ALA A 553 1.36 10.01 0.91
N GLU A 554 1.15 11.14 0.21
CA GLU A 554 1.13 12.49 0.80
C GLU A 554 -0.29 13.08 0.94
N ARG A 555 -1.32 12.24 1.05
CA ARG A 555 -2.73 12.68 1.14
C ARG A 555 -3.25 13.37 -0.12
N ARG A 556 -2.61 13.20 -1.27
CA ARG A 556 -3.01 13.83 -2.53
C ARG A 556 -3.98 12.94 -3.29
N THR A 557 -5.20 13.42 -3.49
CA THR A 557 -6.23 12.76 -4.29
C THR A 557 -6.08 13.18 -5.75
N GLN A 558 -5.95 12.22 -6.68
CA GLN A 558 -5.61 12.42 -8.08
C GLN A 558 -6.62 11.73 -8.99
N PHE A 559 -7.21 12.45 -9.94
CA PHE A 559 -8.27 11.97 -10.84
C PHE A 559 -7.80 11.80 -12.29
N TRP A 560 -8.44 10.88 -12.99
CA TRP A 560 -8.35 10.73 -14.46
C TRP A 560 -9.68 10.29 -15.05
N TYR A 561 -9.93 10.68 -16.30
CA TYR A 561 -11.05 10.17 -17.08
C TYR A 561 -10.76 8.80 -17.68
N GLN A 562 -11.78 8.05 -18.02
CA GLN A 562 -11.63 6.91 -18.93
C GLN A 562 -11.06 7.40 -20.25
N GLN A 563 -10.01 6.74 -20.77
CA GLN A 563 -9.33 7.15 -22.00
C GLN A 563 -9.45 6.13 -23.13
N VAL A 564 -9.62 4.86 -22.79
CA VAL A 564 -9.86 3.78 -23.74
C VAL A 564 -10.96 2.86 -23.21
N ASP A 565 -11.61 2.15 -24.09
CA ASP A 565 -12.58 1.13 -23.68
C ASP A 565 -11.88 -0.13 -23.15
N PRO A 566 -12.45 -0.81 -22.14
CA PRO A 566 -11.97 -2.11 -21.72
C PRO A 566 -12.15 -3.16 -22.83
N PRO A 567 -11.29 -4.19 -22.90
CA PRO A 567 -11.37 -5.20 -23.96
C PRO A 567 -12.59 -6.10 -23.77
N ALA A 568 -13.36 -6.28 -24.84
CA ALA A 568 -14.51 -7.17 -24.93
C ALA A 568 -15.50 -7.04 -23.75
N GLU A 569 -15.67 -8.07 -22.94
CA GLU A 569 -16.61 -8.08 -21.80
C GLU A 569 -15.96 -7.70 -20.47
N ALA A 570 -14.70 -7.24 -20.44
CA ALA A 570 -14.08 -6.76 -19.19
C ALA A 570 -14.84 -5.54 -18.65
N ARG A 571 -15.10 -5.52 -17.34
CA ARG A 571 -15.85 -4.46 -16.64
C ARG A 571 -15.10 -4.03 -15.38
N SER A 572 -15.23 -2.76 -14.98
CA SER A 572 -14.62 -2.27 -13.74
C SER A 572 -15.17 -3.00 -12.50
N ASP A 573 -14.39 -3.03 -11.45
CA ASP A 573 -14.85 -3.58 -10.16
C ASP A 573 -16.05 -2.79 -9.64
N LEU A 574 -16.14 -1.49 -9.92
CA LEU A 574 -17.31 -0.66 -9.62
C LEU A 574 -18.58 -1.19 -10.30
N TRP A 575 -18.50 -1.41 -11.62
CA TRP A 575 -19.63 -1.94 -12.38
C TRP A 575 -20.03 -3.32 -11.84
N GLN A 576 -19.04 -4.20 -11.60
CA GLN A 576 -19.31 -5.55 -11.07
C GLN A 576 -20.05 -5.51 -9.73
N LEU A 577 -19.63 -4.64 -8.81
CA LEU A 577 -20.26 -4.46 -7.50
C LEU A 577 -21.69 -3.93 -7.62
N MET A 578 -21.89 -2.89 -8.42
CA MET A 578 -23.20 -2.25 -8.56
C MET A 578 -24.18 -3.14 -9.32
N GLU A 579 -23.76 -3.78 -10.41
CA GLU A 579 -24.60 -4.69 -11.17
C GLU A 579 -24.99 -5.92 -10.36
N PHE A 580 -24.00 -6.53 -9.66
CA PHE A 580 -24.26 -7.66 -8.78
C PHE A 580 -25.25 -7.33 -7.65
N SER A 581 -25.28 -6.11 -7.15
CA SER A 581 -26.21 -5.69 -6.10
C SER A 581 -27.68 -5.74 -6.53
N LYS A 582 -27.98 -5.71 -7.82
CA LYS A 582 -29.34 -5.87 -8.36
C LYS A 582 -29.93 -7.26 -8.18
N TYR A 583 -29.09 -8.26 -7.97
CA TYR A 583 -29.50 -9.66 -7.79
C TYR A 583 -30.03 -9.96 -6.38
N PHE A 584 -30.00 -9.00 -5.45
CA PHE A 584 -30.47 -9.15 -4.07
C PHE A 584 -31.66 -8.26 -3.81
N LYS A 585 -32.82 -8.84 -3.49
CA LYS A 585 -33.92 -8.11 -2.88
C LYS A 585 -33.63 -7.86 -1.40
N ILE A 586 -34.12 -6.77 -0.87
CA ILE A 586 -33.88 -6.39 0.54
C ILE A 586 -34.36 -7.49 1.49
N GLU A 587 -35.50 -8.10 1.23
CA GLU A 587 -36.08 -9.17 2.05
C GLU A 587 -35.23 -10.45 2.08
N GLU A 588 -34.33 -10.61 1.13
CA GLU A 588 -33.42 -11.77 1.08
C GLU A 588 -32.18 -11.60 1.96
N VAL A 589 -31.85 -10.37 2.35
CA VAL A 589 -30.58 -10.02 3.01
C VAL A 589 -30.73 -9.26 4.30
N TRP A 590 -31.84 -8.52 4.49
CA TRP A 590 -32.10 -7.77 5.71
C TRP A 590 -33.19 -8.44 6.57
N PRO A 591 -33.03 -8.44 7.90
CA PRO A 591 -34.09 -8.93 8.80
C PRO A 591 -35.26 -7.98 8.81
N GLU A 592 -36.44 -8.53 9.08
CA GLU A 592 -37.72 -7.79 9.11
C GLU A 592 -37.68 -6.58 10.06
N GLU A 593 -36.97 -6.68 11.17
CA GLU A 593 -36.79 -5.59 12.13
C GLU A 593 -36.17 -4.33 11.54
N LEU A 594 -35.24 -4.48 10.58
CA LEU A 594 -34.67 -3.34 9.86
C LEU A 594 -35.61 -2.80 8.81
N ILE A 595 -36.26 -3.69 8.06
CA ILE A 595 -37.21 -3.33 7.00
C ILE A 595 -38.40 -2.54 7.61
N SER A 596 -38.87 -2.97 8.79
CA SER A 596 -39.95 -2.28 9.49
C SER A 596 -39.61 -0.86 9.95
N LYS A 597 -38.34 -0.54 10.14
CA LYS A 597 -37.89 0.84 10.45
C LYS A 597 -37.88 1.76 9.22
N GLN A 598 -37.84 1.21 8.03
CA GLN A 598 -37.85 1.92 6.75
C GLN A 598 -38.67 1.15 5.71
N PRO A 599 -39.99 1.11 5.84
CA PRO A 599 -40.85 0.23 5.01
C PRO A 599 -40.78 0.47 3.50
N GLU A 600 -40.35 1.66 3.08
CA GLU A 600 -40.19 2.04 1.68
C GLU A 600 -39.07 1.30 0.95
N VAL A 601 -38.23 0.52 1.66
CA VAL A 601 -37.22 -0.35 1.02
C VAL A 601 -37.80 -1.71 0.56
N ARG A 602 -39.02 -2.06 0.98
CA ARG A 602 -39.66 -3.31 0.55
C ARG A 602 -39.77 -3.42 -0.96
N GLY A 603 -39.46 -4.60 -1.47
CA GLY A 603 -39.48 -4.91 -2.89
C GLY A 603 -38.33 -4.32 -3.70
N LYS A 604 -37.50 -3.48 -3.09
CA LYS A 604 -36.32 -2.90 -3.70
C LYS A 604 -35.15 -3.87 -3.69
N THR A 605 -34.22 -3.65 -4.61
CA THR A 605 -32.93 -4.33 -4.61
C THR A 605 -31.90 -3.60 -3.76
N LEU A 606 -30.78 -4.26 -3.46
CA LEU A 606 -29.63 -3.57 -2.83
C LEU A 606 -29.11 -2.41 -3.70
N PHE A 607 -29.16 -2.53 -5.03
CA PHE A 607 -28.81 -1.46 -5.94
C PHE A 607 -29.67 -0.21 -5.69
N ASP A 608 -30.99 -0.39 -5.64
CA ASP A 608 -31.93 0.73 -5.43
C ASP A 608 -31.66 1.44 -4.10
N VAL A 609 -31.40 0.69 -3.03
CA VAL A 609 -31.21 1.25 -1.68
C VAL A 609 -29.81 1.87 -1.51
N LEU A 610 -28.78 1.28 -2.04
CA LEU A 610 -27.41 1.74 -1.83
C LEU A 610 -26.95 2.79 -2.84
N TYR A 611 -27.39 2.70 -4.10
CA TYR A 611 -26.85 3.50 -5.20
C TYR A 611 -27.88 4.38 -5.90
N GLN A 612 -29.19 4.14 -5.70
CA GLN A 612 -30.27 5.05 -6.11
C GLN A 612 -30.95 5.68 -4.89
N ASN A 613 -30.14 6.10 -3.93
CA ASN A 613 -30.56 6.61 -2.63
C ASN A 613 -30.83 8.13 -2.62
N GLY A 614 -30.81 8.80 -3.77
CA GLY A 614 -30.97 10.26 -3.90
C GLY A 614 -29.73 11.07 -3.47
N ASN A 615 -28.63 10.41 -3.14
CA ASN A 615 -27.30 11.03 -2.95
C ASN A 615 -26.39 10.66 -4.11
N VAL A 616 -26.26 9.36 -4.39
CA VAL A 616 -25.37 8.85 -5.43
C VAL A 616 -25.92 9.14 -6.83
N ASP A 617 -27.21 8.94 -7.02
CA ASP A 617 -27.89 9.11 -8.32
C ASP A 617 -28.37 10.54 -8.62
N ARG A 618 -28.04 11.52 -7.77
CA ARG A 618 -28.45 12.92 -7.93
C ARG A 618 -27.78 13.70 -9.08
N PHE A 619 -26.69 13.18 -9.63
CA PHE A 619 -25.97 13.85 -10.71
C PHE A 619 -26.33 13.25 -12.06
N PRO A 620 -27.03 13.99 -12.94
CA PRO A 620 -27.36 13.49 -14.26
C PRO A 620 -26.13 13.34 -15.16
N LEU A 621 -26.27 12.59 -16.23
CA LEU A 621 -25.26 12.50 -17.28
C LEU A 621 -25.01 13.88 -17.89
N ASP A 622 -23.75 14.23 -18.11
CA ASP A 622 -23.35 15.45 -18.81
C ASP A 622 -23.23 15.18 -20.32
N GLN A 623 -24.31 15.40 -21.04
CA GLN A 623 -24.36 15.16 -22.49
C GLN A 623 -23.44 16.12 -23.31
N THR A 624 -22.97 17.20 -22.68
CA THR A 624 -22.11 18.17 -23.35
C THR A 624 -20.62 17.80 -23.33
N ASN A 625 -20.22 16.92 -22.38
CA ASN A 625 -18.85 16.45 -22.24
C ASN A 625 -18.76 14.92 -22.36
N PRO A 626 -18.32 14.39 -23.51
CA PRO A 626 -18.20 12.94 -23.72
C PRO A 626 -17.28 12.24 -22.71
N LYS A 627 -16.27 12.93 -22.16
CA LYS A 627 -15.37 12.36 -21.13
C LYS A 627 -16.06 12.09 -19.80
N LYS A 628 -17.17 12.79 -19.50
CA LYS A 628 -17.99 12.59 -18.30
C LYS A 628 -19.08 11.52 -18.48
N ASN A 629 -19.20 10.93 -19.66
CA ASN A 629 -20.14 9.88 -19.96
C ASN A 629 -19.40 8.55 -20.16
N ASN A 630 -18.71 8.08 -19.11
CA ASN A 630 -18.04 6.78 -19.11
C ASN A 630 -19.03 5.61 -19.20
N PHE A 631 -18.51 4.41 -19.37
CA PHE A 631 -19.33 3.20 -19.55
C PHE A 631 -20.35 3.00 -18.42
N GLU A 632 -19.90 3.06 -17.15
CA GLU A 632 -20.74 2.83 -15.98
C GLU A 632 -21.88 3.85 -15.89
N SER A 633 -21.56 5.12 -16.06
CA SER A 633 -22.54 6.21 -15.97
C SER A 633 -23.63 6.07 -17.04
N LYS A 634 -23.28 5.69 -18.26
CA LYS A 634 -24.26 5.39 -19.32
C LYS A 634 -25.13 4.18 -18.97
N GLN A 635 -24.54 3.13 -18.42
CA GLN A 635 -25.23 1.91 -18.02
C GLN A 635 -26.27 2.17 -16.91
N PHE A 636 -25.95 2.99 -15.93
CA PHE A 636 -26.79 3.24 -14.77
C PHE A 636 -27.69 4.49 -14.92
N GLY A 637 -27.44 5.33 -15.91
CA GLY A 637 -28.27 6.50 -16.23
C GLY A 637 -27.99 7.75 -15.39
N PHE A 638 -26.91 7.77 -14.60
CA PHE A 638 -26.46 8.93 -13.80
C PHE A 638 -24.92 8.91 -13.68
N TYR A 639 -24.32 10.05 -13.27
CA TYR A 639 -22.87 10.15 -13.15
C TYR A 639 -22.40 9.48 -11.85
N VAL A 640 -22.12 8.19 -11.95
CA VAL A 640 -21.84 7.27 -10.82
C VAL A 640 -20.66 7.71 -9.99
N GLN A 641 -19.53 7.98 -10.64
CA GLN A 641 -18.28 8.32 -9.96
C GLN A 641 -18.42 9.60 -9.14
N LYS A 642 -19.04 10.61 -9.72
CA LYS A 642 -19.34 11.87 -9.04
C LYS A 642 -20.28 11.67 -7.86
N GLY A 643 -21.31 10.87 -8.04
CA GLY A 643 -22.27 10.57 -6.98
C GLY A 643 -21.66 9.89 -5.77
N LEU A 644 -20.87 8.83 -6.00
CA LEU A 644 -20.18 8.11 -4.95
C LEU A 644 -19.13 8.97 -4.25
N PHE A 645 -18.36 9.74 -5.02
CA PHE A 645 -17.34 10.61 -4.44
C PHE A 645 -17.94 11.74 -3.61
N GLU A 646 -18.98 12.42 -4.07
CA GLU A 646 -19.61 13.52 -3.35
C GLU A 646 -20.38 13.04 -2.11
N GLU A 647 -20.95 11.83 -2.12
CA GLU A 647 -21.50 11.21 -0.92
C GLU A 647 -20.38 10.89 0.07
N TYR A 648 -19.28 10.30 -0.39
CA TYR A 648 -18.12 10.02 0.44
C TYR A 648 -17.51 11.29 1.05
N ALA A 649 -17.32 12.34 0.27
CA ALA A 649 -16.74 13.60 0.74
C ALA A 649 -17.54 14.24 1.90
N THR A 650 -18.83 13.94 2.02
CA THR A 650 -19.68 14.41 3.12
C THR A 650 -19.20 13.93 4.50
N PHE A 651 -18.51 12.81 4.57
CA PHE A 651 -17.96 12.29 5.84
C PHE A 651 -16.86 13.17 6.42
N GLY A 652 -16.03 13.74 5.57
CA GLY A 652 -14.80 14.44 5.96
C GLY A 652 -14.88 15.96 5.94
N ARG A 653 -15.76 16.55 5.13
CA ARG A 653 -15.87 18.02 5.00
C ARG A 653 -16.23 18.68 6.34
N GLY A 654 -15.45 19.69 6.74
CA GLY A 654 -15.56 20.37 8.03
C GLY A 654 -15.02 19.56 9.21
N LYS A 655 -14.19 18.50 8.95
CA LYS A 655 -13.65 17.60 9.98
C LYS A 655 -12.19 17.19 9.71
N ALA A 656 -11.43 18.08 9.11
CA ALA A 656 -10.02 17.91 8.77
C ALA A 656 -9.71 16.76 7.79
N HIS A 657 -10.73 16.27 7.06
CA HIS A 657 -10.62 15.35 5.94
C HIS A 657 -11.29 15.93 4.69
N ASP A 658 -11.28 17.24 4.55
CA ASP A 658 -11.98 17.94 3.50
C ASP A 658 -11.43 17.62 2.12
N LEU A 659 -12.29 17.10 1.28
CA LEU A 659 -12.02 16.92 -0.13
C LEU A 659 -12.62 18.07 -0.93
N ALA A 660 -11.92 18.53 -1.95
CA ALA A 660 -12.43 19.49 -2.91
C ALA A 660 -13.68 18.93 -3.64
N PRO A 661 -14.49 19.77 -4.30
CA PRO A 661 -15.52 19.30 -5.21
C PRO A 661 -14.96 18.40 -6.31
N PHE A 662 -15.72 17.37 -6.70
CA PHE A 662 -15.33 16.37 -7.71
C PHE A 662 -14.73 16.99 -9.00
N ASP A 663 -15.41 18.00 -9.53
CA ASP A 663 -15.03 18.62 -10.81
C ASP A 663 -13.68 19.38 -10.76
N ASP A 664 -13.20 19.74 -9.57
CA ASP A 664 -11.94 20.46 -9.41
C ASP A 664 -10.72 19.53 -9.57
N TYR A 665 -10.83 18.29 -9.14
CA TYR A 665 -9.75 17.31 -9.28
C TYR A 665 -9.40 16.98 -10.75
N HIS A 666 -10.36 17.05 -11.64
CA HIS A 666 -10.09 16.83 -13.07
C HIS A 666 -9.25 17.95 -13.72
N LYS A 667 -9.28 19.17 -13.14
CA LYS A 667 -8.55 20.34 -13.63
C LYS A 667 -7.08 20.37 -13.22
N VAL A 668 -6.72 19.63 -12.16
CA VAL A 668 -5.39 19.67 -11.53
C VAL A 668 -4.71 18.30 -11.51
N ARG A 669 -3.44 18.24 -11.04
CA ARG A 669 -2.68 16.99 -10.83
C ARG A 669 -2.87 16.40 -9.43
N GLY A 670 -4.00 16.71 -8.82
CA GLY A 670 -4.39 16.29 -7.48
C GLY A 670 -4.22 17.38 -6.43
N LEU A 671 -4.95 17.23 -5.31
CA LEU A 671 -4.93 18.13 -4.16
C LEU A 671 -4.74 17.30 -2.89
N ARG A 672 -3.94 17.80 -1.97
CA ARG A 672 -3.71 17.22 -0.63
C ARG A 672 -4.81 17.67 0.32
N TRP A 673 -5.51 16.72 0.90
CA TRP A 673 -6.50 17.05 1.93
C TRP A 673 -5.85 17.37 3.30
N PRO A 674 -6.48 18.17 4.17
CA PRO A 674 -7.71 18.93 3.95
C PRO A 674 -7.60 19.97 2.84
N VAL A 675 -8.68 20.11 2.04
CA VAL A 675 -8.81 21.18 1.05
C VAL A 675 -9.89 22.14 1.53
N VAL A 676 -9.48 23.28 2.04
CA VAL A 676 -10.38 24.30 2.59
C VAL A 676 -10.34 25.55 1.71
N ASP A 677 -11.50 26.09 1.32
CA ASP A 677 -11.60 27.26 0.43
C ASP A 677 -10.78 27.14 -0.86
N GLY A 678 -10.76 25.90 -1.45
CA GLY A 678 -10.00 25.58 -2.67
C GLY A 678 -8.49 25.47 -2.50
N LYS A 679 -7.98 25.58 -1.28
CA LYS A 679 -6.54 25.47 -0.97
C LYS A 679 -6.22 24.13 -0.34
N GLU A 680 -5.19 23.46 -0.87
CA GLU A 680 -4.66 22.22 -0.28
C GLU A 680 -3.81 22.52 0.96
N THR A 681 -3.79 21.58 1.92
CA THR A 681 -2.96 21.66 3.13
C THR A 681 -1.62 20.96 2.91
N LEU A 682 -0.53 21.70 3.04
CA LEU A 682 0.82 21.14 2.89
C LEU A 682 1.19 20.24 4.07
N ARG A 683 1.11 20.78 5.28
CA ARG A 683 1.44 20.06 6.53
C ARG A 683 0.30 20.22 7.51
N ARG A 684 -0.08 19.12 8.17
CA ARG A 684 -1.10 19.14 9.20
C ARG A 684 -0.51 19.45 10.57
N PHE A 685 -1.35 19.90 11.47
CA PHE A 685 -1.09 20.13 12.90
C PHE A 685 -0.25 21.38 13.24
N HIS A 686 0.17 22.17 12.27
CA HIS A 686 0.90 23.42 12.50
C HIS A 686 0.10 24.61 11.95
N GLU A 687 0.00 25.69 12.73
CA GLU A 687 -0.84 26.86 12.40
C GLU A 687 -0.47 27.55 11.09
N ASP A 688 0.81 27.54 10.68
CA ASP A 688 1.23 28.16 9.42
C ASP A 688 0.68 27.47 8.15
N SER A 689 0.22 26.25 8.27
CA SER A 689 -0.13 25.43 7.09
C SER A 689 -1.44 24.64 7.21
N ASP A 690 -2.00 24.51 8.41
CA ASP A 690 -3.22 23.75 8.66
C ASP A 690 -4.37 24.63 9.12
N PRO A 691 -5.44 24.77 8.32
CA PRO A 691 -6.57 25.64 8.67
C PRO A 691 -7.38 25.16 9.88
N TYR A 692 -7.14 23.93 10.37
CA TYR A 692 -7.79 23.37 11.55
C TYR A 692 -7.05 23.67 12.87
N VAL A 693 -5.84 24.20 12.80
CA VAL A 693 -5.06 24.63 13.96
C VAL A 693 -5.43 26.07 14.30
N LYS A 694 -5.72 26.33 15.58
CA LYS A 694 -6.09 27.67 16.03
C LYS A 694 -4.89 28.61 15.98
N GLU A 695 -5.12 29.85 15.58
CA GLU A 695 -4.12 30.91 15.61
C GLU A 695 -3.56 31.09 17.04
N GLY A 696 -2.24 31.17 17.16
CA GLY A 696 -1.52 31.27 18.43
C GLY A 696 -1.36 29.95 19.20
N SER A 697 -1.78 28.82 18.63
CA SER A 697 -1.58 27.48 19.23
C SER A 697 -0.24 26.87 18.87
N GLU A 698 0.42 27.35 17.80
CA GLU A 698 1.60 26.79 17.15
C GLU A 698 1.32 25.37 16.60
N PHE A 699 1.00 24.42 17.48
CA PHE A 699 0.62 23.05 17.13
C PHE A 699 -0.68 22.64 17.81
N GLU A 700 -1.52 21.88 17.10
CA GLU A 700 -2.71 21.23 17.65
C GLU A 700 -2.92 19.86 16.99
N PHE A 701 -2.78 18.79 17.77
CA PHE A 701 -3.05 17.43 17.31
C PHE A 701 -4.55 17.13 17.48
N TYR A 702 -5.36 17.80 16.69
CA TYR A 702 -6.84 17.84 16.80
C TYR A 702 -7.54 16.48 16.62
N GLY A 703 -6.84 15.42 16.23
CA GLY A 703 -7.33 14.05 16.30
C GLY A 703 -7.43 13.50 17.72
N LYS A 704 -6.86 14.21 18.72
CA LYS A 704 -6.95 13.91 20.15
C LYS A 704 -7.86 14.93 20.85
N PRO A 705 -8.63 14.49 21.86
CA PRO A 705 -9.62 15.36 22.53
C PRO A 705 -9.01 16.62 23.17
N ASP A 706 -7.74 16.55 23.60
CA ASP A 706 -6.99 17.63 24.25
C ASP A 706 -5.97 18.30 23.35
N GLY A 707 -5.94 17.95 22.05
CA GLY A 707 -5.01 18.47 21.06
C GLY A 707 -3.55 18.06 21.25
N LYS A 708 -3.25 17.03 22.09
CA LYS A 708 -1.89 16.60 22.42
C LYS A 708 -1.55 15.24 21.82
N ALA A 709 -0.36 15.11 21.23
CA ALA A 709 0.16 13.83 20.73
C ALA A 709 0.60 12.91 21.88
N TRP A 710 0.48 11.61 21.68
CA TRP A 710 0.87 10.63 22.69
C TRP A 710 2.21 9.97 22.35
N LEU A 711 3.16 10.02 23.28
CA LEU A 711 4.39 9.24 23.25
C LEU A 711 4.21 7.93 24.04
N PHE A 712 4.77 6.85 23.53
CA PHE A 712 4.59 5.53 24.12
C PHE A 712 5.91 4.94 24.59
N ALA A 713 6.01 4.54 25.85
CA ALA A 713 7.04 3.67 26.37
C ALA A 713 6.73 2.23 25.94
N LEU A 714 7.49 1.70 24.99
CA LEU A 714 7.30 0.41 24.35
C LEU A 714 8.62 -0.35 24.27
N PRO A 715 8.74 -1.55 24.85
CA PRO A 715 10.00 -2.27 24.91
C PRO A 715 10.36 -2.94 23.59
N TYR A 716 11.61 -3.40 23.51
CA TYR A 716 11.99 -4.41 22.55
C TYR A 716 11.40 -5.76 23.00
N GLU A 717 10.74 -6.43 22.08
CA GLU A 717 10.34 -7.83 22.22
C GLU A 717 10.86 -8.61 20.99
N PRO A 718 11.37 -9.84 21.16
CA PRO A 718 11.91 -10.63 20.07
C PRO A 718 10.82 -11.10 19.11
N PRO A 719 11.17 -11.49 17.86
CA PRO A 719 10.22 -12.12 16.95
C PRO A 719 9.76 -13.50 17.47
N PRO A 720 8.59 -13.99 16.99
CA PRO A 720 8.01 -15.25 17.44
C PRO A 720 8.87 -16.48 17.14
N GLU A 721 9.66 -16.42 16.06
CA GLU A 721 10.63 -17.44 15.69
C GLU A 721 11.99 -16.80 15.46
N GLN A 722 13.05 -17.51 15.83
CA GLN A 722 14.44 -17.11 15.60
C GLN A 722 15.19 -18.27 14.94
N PRO A 723 16.31 -18.00 14.26
CA PRO A 723 17.20 -19.06 13.80
C PRO A 723 17.65 -19.97 14.95
N ASP A 724 17.77 -21.25 14.64
CA ASP A 724 18.25 -22.29 15.51
C ASP A 724 19.19 -23.25 14.77
N ASP A 725 19.58 -24.36 15.36
CA ASP A 725 20.53 -25.31 14.76
C ASP A 725 19.99 -25.98 13.49
N GLU A 726 18.66 -26.06 13.32
CA GLU A 726 18.03 -26.67 12.14
C GLU A 726 17.71 -25.63 11.05
N TYR A 727 17.26 -24.44 11.43
CA TYR A 727 16.91 -23.34 10.51
C TYR A 727 17.79 -22.14 10.83
N ASP A 728 19.03 -22.21 10.38
CA ASP A 728 20.14 -21.37 10.83
C ASP A 728 20.28 -20.00 10.16
N LEU A 729 19.39 -19.70 9.18
CA LEU A 729 19.42 -18.47 8.40
C LEU A 729 18.14 -17.66 8.57
N TRP A 730 18.25 -16.33 8.61
CA TRP A 730 17.14 -15.44 8.42
C TRP A 730 16.77 -15.33 6.95
N LEU A 731 15.49 -15.40 6.62
CA LEU A 731 14.93 -15.02 5.33
C LEU A 731 14.12 -13.73 5.45
N CYS A 732 14.45 -12.73 4.66
CA CYS A 732 13.65 -11.55 4.42
C CYS A 732 13.04 -11.60 3.01
N THR A 733 11.76 -11.23 2.88
CA THR A 733 11.15 -11.08 1.55
C THR A 733 10.97 -9.62 1.18
N GLY A 734 10.96 -9.31 -0.12
CA GLY A 734 10.83 -7.94 -0.57
C GLY A 734 10.57 -7.78 -2.05
N ARG A 735 10.86 -6.59 -2.58
CA ARG A 735 10.61 -6.19 -3.97
C ARG A 735 11.90 -6.06 -4.76
N VAL A 736 11.72 -5.96 -6.08
CA VAL A 736 12.73 -5.56 -7.06
C VAL A 736 12.22 -4.37 -7.87
N LEU A 737 13.14 -3.61 -8.46
CA LEU A 737 12.80 -2.41 -9.22
C LEU A 737 11.92 -2.70 -10.44
N GLU A 738 12.18 -3.80 -11.14
CA GLU A 738 11.58 -4.16 -12.43
C GLU A 738 10.14 -4.62 -12.29
N HIS A 739 9.80 -5.29 -11.17
CA HIS A 739 8.48 -5.86 -11.00
C HIS A 739 7.64 -5.12 -9.95
N TRP A 740 6.35 -5.03 -10.25
CA TRP A 740 5.37 -4.48 -9.33
C TRP A 740 4.70 -5.61 -8.55
N HIS A 741 4.91 -5.60 -7.23
CA HIS A 741 4.27 -6.50 -6.27
C HIS A 741 4.46 -7.99 -6.67
N SER A 742 3.36 -8.74 -6.92
CA SER A 742 3.36 -10.14 -7.37
C SER A 742 3.68 -10.31 -8.87
N GLY A 743 4.13 -9.29 -9.56
CA GLY A 743 4.53 -9.38 -10.96
C GLY A 743 3.40 -9.53 -11.98
N SER A 744 2.15 -9.71 -11.55
CA SER A 744 1.01 -10.06 -12.40
C SER A 744 0.82 -9.21 -13.66
N MET A 745 1.31 -7.97 -13.67
CA MET A 745 1.29 -7.11 -14.86
C MET A 745 2.67 -6.92 -15.45
N THR A 746 3.67 -6.68 -14.64
CA THR A 746 5.01 -6.30 -15.10
C THR A 746 5.77 -7.47 -15.72
N GLN A 747 5.50 -8.73 -15.35
CA GLN A 747 6.05 -9.90 -16.04
C GLN A 747 5.53 -10.07 -17.48
N ARG A 748 4.38 -9.45 -17.81
CA ARG A 748 3.82 -9.40 -19.17
C ARG A 748 4.41 -8.29 -20.05
N VAL A 749 5.33 -7.51 -19.49
CA VAL A 749 6.10 -6.50 -20.22
C VAL A 749 7.46 -7.09 -20.57
N PRO A 750 7.76 -7.39 -21.85
CA PRO A 750 8.95 -8.12 -22.25
C PRO A 750 10.26 -7.48 -21.77
N GLU A 751 10.34 -6.15 -21.76
CA GLU A 751 11.52 -5.42 -21.32
C GLU A 751 11.77 -5.59 -19.81
N LEU A 752 10.73 -5.52 -19.00
CA LEU A 752 10.84 -5.71 -17.55
C LEU A 752 11.11 -7.17 -17.21
N TYR A 753 10.45 -8.10 -17.87
CA TYR A 753 10.69 -9.53 -17.72
C TYR A 753 12.14 -9.90 -18.05
N LYS A 754 12.67 -9.44 -19.19
CA LYS A 754 14.08 -9.69 -19.60
C LYS A 754 15.09 -9.08 -18.64
N ALA A 755 14.75 -7.96 -17.99
CA ALA A 755 15.65 -7.30 -17.05
C ALA A 755 15.79 -8.08 -15.73
N PHE A 756 14.71 -8.76 -15.28
CA PHE A 756 14.73 -9.62 -14.08
C PHE A 756 13.69 -10.74 -14.21
N PRO A 757 14.03 -11.86 -14.90
CA PRO A 757 13.02 -12.85 -15.30
C PRO A 757 12.50 -13.70 -14.15
N ASP A 758 13.38 -14.16 -13.26
CA ASP A 758 13.07 -15.11 -12.19
C ASP A 758 13.52 -14.55 -10.84
N ALA A 759 12.87 -14.98 -9.77
CA ALA A 759 13.36 -14.70 -8.43
C ALA A 759 14.66 -15.46 -8.17
N VAL A 760 15.47 -14.95 -7.25
CA VAL A 760 16.72 -15.59 -6.80
C VAL A 760 16.84 -15.42 -5.29
N ILE A 761 17.45 -16.41 -4.63
CA ILE A 761 17.82 -16.29 -3.22
C ILE A 761 19.20 -15.65 -3.09
N TYR A 762 19.24 -14.47 -2.51
CA TYR A 762 20.49 -13.79 -2.15
C TYR A 762 21.01 -14.32 -0.82
N MET A 763 22.27 -14.70 -0.78
CA MET A 763 22.93 -15.18 0.44
C MET A 763 24.41 -14.77 0.48
N HIS A 764 25.00 -14.82 1.66
CA HIS A 764 26.42 -14.54 1.81
C HIS A 764 27.28 -15.58 1.10
N PRO A 765 28.37 -15.21 0.42
CA PRO A 765 29.22 -16.16 -0.32
C PRO A 765 29.78 -17.29 0.54
N ASP A 766 30.11 -17.01 1.81
CA ASP A 766 30.65 -18.03 2.72
C ASP A 766 29.55 -19.00 3.17
N ASP A 767 28.35 -18.50 3.45
CA ASP A 767 27.19 -19.35 3.78
C ASP A 767 26.85 -20.29 2.61
N ALA A 768 26.95 -19.80 1.38
CA ALA A 768 26.77 -20.61 0.17
C ALA A 768 27.86 -21.70 0.07
N ARG A 769 29.14 -21.33 0.26
CA ARG A 769 30.26 -22.25 0.18
C ARG A 769 30.18 -23.36 1.23
N GLU A 770 29.85 -23.03 2.45
CA GLU A 770 29.70 -23.99 3.55
C GLU A 770 28.61 -25.03 3.26
N ARG A 771 27.62 -24.68 2.42
CA ARG A 771 26.55 -25.58 1.96
C ARG A 771 26.84 -26.25 0.61
N GLY A 772 28.07 -26.11 0.08
CA GLY A 772 28.46 -26.66 -1.22
C GLY A 772 27.74 -26.00 -2.41
N LEU A 773 27.23 -24.77 -2.24
CA LEU A 773 26.51 -24.01 -3.24
C LEU A 773 27.41 -22.98 -3.93
N ARG A 774 27.19 -22.81 -5.24
CA ARG A 774 27.80 -21.75 -6.05
C ARG A 774 26.73 -20.82 -6.59
N ARG A 775 27.13 -19.62 -6.95
CA ARG A 775 26.29 -18.67 -7.67
C ARG A 775 25.68 -19.30 -8.92
N GLY A 776 24.36 -19.19 -9.08
CA GLY A 776 23.60 -19.72 -10.21
C GLY A 776 23.14 -21.17 -10.05
N GLU A 777 23.63 -21.90 -9.04
CA GLU A 777 23.13 -23.24 -8.72
C GLU A 777 21.77 -23.18 -8.04
N GLU A 778 20.97 -24.21 -8.21
CA GLU A 778 19.67 -24.37 -7.56
C GLU A 778 19.84 -24.84 -6.13
N ALA A 779 19.07 -24.25 -5.26
CA ALA A 779 18.96 -24.59 -3.86
C ALA A 779 17.52 -24.77 -3.43
N MET A 780 17.30 -25.59 -2.41
CA MET A 780 16.04 -25.73 -1.72
C MET A 780 16.09 -24.85 -0.47
N ILE A 781 15.15 -23.92 -0.37
CA ILE A 781 14.95 -23.05 0.79
C ILE A 781 13.81 -23.66 1.61
N ILE A 782 14.06 -24.04 2.84
CA ILE A 782 13.13 -24.82 3.67
C ILE A 782 12.85 -24.06 4.97
N SER A 783 11.58 -23.94 5.32
CA SER A 783 11.13 -23.48 6.64
C SER A 783 10.29 -24.56 7.31
N ARG A 784 9.80 -24.30 8.52
CA ARG A 784 8.86 -25.19 9.23
C ARG A 784 7.52 -25.39 8.51
N ARG A 785 7.23 -24.62 7.46
CA ARG A 785 5.92 -24.57 6.75
C ARG A 785 5.96 -25.06 5.31
N GLY A 786 7.16 -25.29 4.79
CA GLY A 786 7.31 -25.78 3.41
C GLY A 786 8.65 -25.44 2.82
N GLU A 787 8.75 -25.62 1.52
CA GLU A 787 9.98 -25.47 0.75
C GLU A 787 9.76 -24.73 -0.55
N VAL A 788 10.78 -24.02 -1.02
CA VAL A 788 10.85 -23.33 -2.31
C VAL A 788 12.19 -23.61 -2.97
N ARG A 789 12.15 -23.93 -4.25
CA ARG A 789 13.35 -24.09 -5.06
C ARG A 789 13.69 -22.76 -5.73
N SER A 790 14.94 -22.30 -5.64
CA SER A 790 15.39 -21.07 -6.30
C SER A 790 16.90 -21.11 -6.60
N ARG A 791 17.35 -20.24 -7.49
CA ARG A 791 18.76 -20.11 -7.82
C ARG A 791 19.49 -19.21 -6.83
N VAL A 792 20.69 -19.60 -6.45
CA VAL A 792 21.53 -18.85 -5.52
C VAL A 792 22.17 -17.65 -6.21
N GLU A 793 22.06 -16.47 -5.59
CA GLU A 793 22.81 -15.27 -5.96
C GLU A 793 23.66 -14.80 -4.77
N THR A 794 24.97 -14.65 -5.00
CA THR A 794 25.92 -14.23 -3.94
C THR A 794 26.54 -12.86 -4.19
N ARG A 795 26.12 -12.17 -5.27
CA ARG A 795 26.61 -10.86 -5.70
C ARG A 795 25.46 -10.02 -6.26
N GLY A 796 25.74 -8.82 -6.66
CA GLY A 796 24.78 -7.97 -7.35
C GLY A 796 24.23 -6.84 -6.48
N ARG A 797 22.96 -6.49 -6.69
CA ARG A 797 22.33 -5.31 -6.08
C ARG A 797 22.06 -5.43 -4.59
N ASN A 798 21.98 -6.66 -4.09
CA ASN A 798 21.77 -6.94 -2.68
C ASN A 798 22.97 -7.71 -2.14
N THR A 799 23.52 -7.27 -1.01
CA THR A 799 24.64 -7.91 -0.34
C THR A 799 24.22 -8.34 1.05
N MET A 800 24.29 -9.66 1.28
CA MET A 800 23.93 -10.25 2.56
C MET A 800 25.15 -10.29 3.49
N HIS A 801 24.91 -10.17 4.79
CA HIS A 801 25.85 -10.59 5.81
C HIS A 801 25.65 -12.07 6.13
N ARG A 802 26.55 -12.68 6.88
CA ARG A 802 26.43 -14.08 7.28
C ARG A 802 25.18 -14.31 8.15
N GLY A 803 24.52 -15.42 7.90
CA GLY A 803 23.29 -15.79 8.59
C GLY A 803 22.03 -15.10 8.08
N PHE A 804 22.13 -14.34 6.95
CA PHE A 804 20.98 -13.59 6.41
C PHE A 804 20.77 -13.85 4.92
N THR A 805 19.52 -13.98 4.51
CA THR A 805 19.11 -14.18 3.11
C THR A 805 17.95 -13.29 2.72
N PHE A 806 17.83 -13.02 1.41
CA PHE A 806 16.74 -12.23 0.85
C PHE A 806 16.22 -12.88 -0.43
N MET A 807 14.89 -12.92 -0.57
CA MET A 807 14.24 -13.40 -1.79
C MET A 807 13.06 -12.50 -2.17
N PRO A 808 12.97 -12.03 -3.43
CA PRO A 808 11.82 -11.27 -3.88
C PRO A 808 10.60 -12.20 -4.10
N PHE A 809 9.37 -11.66 -3.87
CA PHE A 809 8.13 -12.43 -3.91
C PHE A 809 7.31 -12.26 -5.19
N PHE A 810 7.88 -11.70 -6.25
CA PHE A 810 7.12 -11.42 -7.49
C PHE A 810 6.86 -12.65 -8.36
N ASP A 811 7.63 -13.73 -8.18
CA ASP A 811 7.62 -14.90 -9.05
C ASP A 811 6.47 -15.85 -8.67
N ALA A 812 5.62 -16.13 -9.65
CA ALA A 812 4.49 -17.05 -9.47
C ALA A 812 4.90 -18.53 -9.41
N ASN A 813 6.10 -18.87 -9.87
CA ASN A 813 6.67 -20.23 -9.83
C ASN A 813 7.41 -20.49 -8.53
N GLU A 814 7.89 -19.42 -7.86
CA GLU A 814 8.69 -19.48 -6.65
C GLU A 814 7.98 -18.78 -5.48
N LEU A 815 6.91 -19.41 -4.97
CA LEU A 815 6.02 -18.83 -3.96
C LEU A 815 6.69 -18.73 -2.59
N VAL A 816 7.63 -17.80 -2.43
CA VAL A 816 8.45 -17.67 -1.22
C VAL A 816 7.61 -17.42 0.05
N ASN A 817 6.45 -16.78 -0.07
CA ASN A 817 5.62 -16.48 1.11
C ASN A 817 4.99 -17.75 1.75
N LYS A 818 5.00 -18.90 1.08
CA LYS A 818 4.61 -20.15 1.72
C LYS A 818 5.55 -20.57 2.87
N LEU A 819 6.77 -20.01 2.90
CA LEU A 819 7.73 -20.23 3.97
C LEU A 819 7.44 -19.39 5.22
N ILE A 820 6.72 -18.28 5.07
CA ILE A 820 6.53 -17.24 6.09
C ILE A 820 5.47 -17.68 7.11
N LEU A 821 5.73 -17.42 8.39
CA LEU A 821 4.76 -17.61 9.47
C LEU A 821 3.60 -16.58 9.32
N ASP A 822 2.38 -17.03 9.55
CA ASP A 822 1.18 -16.18 9.52
C ASP A 822 1.00 -15.35 10.81
N ALA A 823 2.12 -14.95 11.43
CA ALA A 823 2.16 -14.03 12.55
C ALA A 823 1.78 -12.61 12.10
N THR A 824 1.10 -11.90 12.96
CA THR A 824 0.70 -10.52 12.71
C THR A 824 1.04 -9.61 13.89
N ASP A 825 1.16 -8.32 13.63
CA ASP A 825 1.10 -7.32 14.70
C ASP A 825 -0.26 -7.44 15.41
N PRO A 826 -0.30 -7.64 16.73
CA PRO A 826 -1.56 -7.87 17.46
C PRO A 826 -2.52 -6.68 17.43
N LEU A 827 -2.05 -5.46 17.17
CA LEU A 827 -2.85 -4.25 17.13
C LEU A 827 -3.40 -3.98 15.72
N SER A 828 -2.51 -3.91 14.74
CA SER A 828 -2.89 -3.61 13.36
C SER A 828 -3.35 -4.82 12.56
N LYS A 829 -3.07 -6.03 13.03
CA LYS A 829 -3.29 -7.30 12.31
C LYS A 829 -2.48 -7.40 11.01
N GLN A 830 -1.41 -6.61 10.88
CA GLN A 830 -0.52 -6.65 9.74
C GLN A 830 0.46 -7.82 9.82
N THR A 831 0.62 -8.55 8.72
CA THR A 831 1.48 -9.73 8.63
C THR A 831 2.96 -9.36 8.66
N ASP A 832 3.75 -10.19 9.32
CA ASP A 832 5.22 -10.12 9.32
C ASP A 832 5.80 -10.92 8.13
N TYR A 833 6.43 -10.21 7.20
CA TYR A 833 7.09 -10.81 6.03
C TYR A 833 8.61 -10.63 6.04
N LYS A 834 9.17 -10.02 7.10
CA LYS A 834 10.56 -9.56 7.05
C LYS A 834 11.54 -10.47 7.77
N LYS A 835 11.03 -11.48 8.44
CA LYS A 835 11.87 -12.42 9.18
C LYS A 835 11.22 -13.79 9.31
N CYS A 836 11.92 -14.79 8.81
CA CYS A 836 11.54 -16.19 8.91
C CYS A 836 12.81 -17.03 9.01
N PRO A 837 12.93 -17.93 9.98
CA PRO A 837 14.03 -18.89 10.01
C PRO A 837 13.91 -19.90 8.88
N VAL A 838 15.01 -20.11 8.17
CA VAL A 838 15.12 -21.10 7.07
C VAL A 838 16.44 -21.84 7.11
N ARG A 839 16.48 -23.04 6.51
CA ARG A 839 17.72 -23.68 6.08
C ARG A 839 17.76 -23.71 4.55
N ILE A 840 18.96 -23.77 4.00
CA ILE A 840 19.17 -23.82 2.55
C ILE A 840 20.06 -25.01 2.24
N GLU A 841 19.62 -25.86 1.33
CA GLU A 841 20.27 -27.08 0.93
C GLU A 841 20.51 -27.10 -0.58
N LYS A 842 21.59 -27.79 -0.99
CA LYS A 842 21.83 -28.04 -2.41
C LYS A 842 20.80 -29.02 -2.95
N VAL A 843 20.22 -28.72 -4.10
CA VAL A 843 19.38 -29.69 -4.82
C VAL A 843 20.28 -30.77 -5.38
N ALA A 844 19.95 -32.02 -5.07
CA ALA A 844 20.72 -33.18 -5.50
C ALA A 844 20.69 -33.38 -7.03
#